data_83d6616736bfcd6807e7a2ca562cce74
#
_entry.id   83d6616736bfcd6807e7a2ca562cce74
#
_cell.length_a   1.000
_cell.length_b   1.000
_cell.length_c   1.000
_cell.angle_alpha   90.00
_cell.angle_beta   90.00
_cell.angle_gamma   90.00
#
_symmetry.space_group_name_H-M   'P 1'
#
loop_
_entity.id
_entity.type
_entity.pdbx_description
1 polymer ?
#
loop_
_entity_poly.entity_id
_entity_poly.type
_entity_poly.pdbx_seq_one_letter_code
_entity_poly.pdbx_strand_id
1 'polypeptide(L)'
;MSQEKTKLSRADRKQIEAAIARAKNTDKRHKSAQDSIPFQRMFPDGICRVTDNYYSKTVQFQDINYQLNQNEDKTAIFDAWCDFLNYFDSSIHFQLSFVNLAANKDSYAQTIAIPPREDAFNQLRAEYTKMLQTQLARGNNGLVKTKFITFGVEADNLKTAKPRLERIEIDILNNFKRLGVQAEPLNGHDRLKLMHDVLHMDEQEPFRFSWDWLAPSGLSVKDFIAPSSFEFRTGSSFAVGKKYGRASFLQILAPELNDRMLADFLDMESSVIVSMHIQSVDQVKAIKTIKRKITDLDKMKIEEQKKAIRAGYDMDIIPSDLATYGNEAKKLLQELQSRNERMFLLTFIILNTAGSMQQLKNNVFQANSIAQKYNCQLTTLDFRQEEGLMSSLPLGLNEITIQRGLTTSSVAIFVPFTTQELFQTGKEALYCGINALSNNLIMVDRKLLKNPNGLILGTPGSGKSFSAKREIANVFLVTDDDIIICDPEAEYGPLVEHLHGQVIKISPTSTDYINPMDLNLNYSDDENPLSLKSDFILSLCELIVGGKDGLMPVEKTIIDRCVRLVYRNYLNDPRPENMPILGDLYEELRKQDEKEAQYIATALEIYVTGSLNVFNHQTNVDVHSRVVAYDIKELGKQLKKIGMLIVQDQVWNRVTVNREAHKSTRYYIDEMHLLLKEEQTASYTIEIWKRFRKWGGMPTGITQNVKDLLSSREVENIFGATR
;
A
#
# COMPACT_ATOMS: atom_id res chain seq x y z
N MET A 1 -41.62 -53.12 5.69
CA MET A 1 -41.27 -51.73 6.07
C MET A 1 -41.90 -50.79 5.06
N SER A 2 -43.02 -50.16 5.41
CA SER A 2 -43.78 -49.26 4.54
C SER A 2 -43.09 -47.89 4.53
N GLN A 3 -42.68 -47.43 3.36
CA GLN A 3 -42.22 -46.07 3.14
C GLN A 3 -43.41 -45.11 3.37
N GLU A 4 -43.37 -44.35 4.45
CA GLU A 4 -44.22 -43.18 4.63
C GLU A 4 -43.93 -42.14 3.56
N LYS A 5 -44.86 -41.95 2.64
CA LYS A 5 -44.85 -40.85 1.69
C LYS A 5 -45.08 -39.56 2.48
N THR A 6 -44.01 -38.81 2.74
CA THR A 6 -44.08 -37.46 3.31
C THR A 6 -44.94 -36.57 2.40
N LYS A 7 -46.13 -36.17 2.87
CA LYS A 7 -47.01 -35.24 2.15
C LYS A 7 -46.36 -33.86 2.13
N LEU A 8 -45.93 -33.40 0.95
CA LEU A 8 -45.47 -32.06 0.73
C LEU A 8 -46.47 -31.01 1.23
N SER A 9 -45.98 -29.99 1.93
CA SER A 9 -46.79 -28.87 2.41
C SER A 9 -47.37 -28.07 1.22
N ARG A 10 -48.45 -27.31 1.48
CA ARG A 10 -49.05 -26.45 0.44
C ARG A 10 -48.08 -25.36 -0.06
N ALA A 11 -47.13 -24.94 0.80
CA ALA A 11 -46.08 -24.00 0.48
C ALA A 11 -45.03 -24.64 -0.46
N ASP A 12 -44.58 -25.88 -0.15
CA ASP A 12 -43.63 -26.62 -0.97
C ASP A 12 -44.16 -26.91 -2.36
N ARG A 13 -45.47 -27.29 -2.46
CA ARG A 13 -46.13 -27.49 -3.76
C ARG A 13 -46.14 -26.20 -4.59
N LYS A 14 -46.45 -25.05 -3.97
CA LYS A 14 -46.45 -23.76 -4.65
C LYS A 14 -45.05 -23.31 -5.12
N GLN A 15 -44.03 -23.64 -4.34
CA GLN A 15 -42.62 -23.42 -4.76
C GLN A 15 -42.20 -24.32 -5.91
N ILE A 16 -42.57 -25.60 -5.88
CA ILE A 16 -42.31 -26.56 -6.94
C ILE A 16 -43.06 -26.16 -8.22
N GLU A 17 -44.35 -25.79 -8.12
CA GLU A 17 -45.13 -25.30 -9.25
C GLU A 17 -44.56 -24.01 -9.84
N ALA A 18 -44.10 -23.10 -9.02
CA ALA A 18 -43.40 -21.87 -9.47
C ALA A 18 -42.07 -22.18 -10.15
N ALA A 19 -41.30 -23.13 -9.62
CA ALA A 19 -40.04 -23.59 -10.24
C ALA A 19 -40.30 -24.30 -11.59
N ILE A 20 -41.34 -25.13 -11.67
CA ILE A 20 -41.75 -25.79 -12.92
C ILE A 20 -42.27 -24.76 -13.94
N ALA A 21 -43.03 -23.76 -13.51
CA ALA A 21 -43.50 -22.69 -14.38
C ALA A 21 -42.35 -21.82 -14.92
N ARG A 22 -41.37 -21.54 -14.07
CA ARG A 22 -40.10 -20.87 -14.52
C ARG A 22 -39.35 -21.71 -15.52
N ALA A 23 -39.22 -23.03 -15.29
CA ALA A 23 -38.54 -23.95 -16.20
C ALA A 23 -39.28 -24.16 -17.54
N LYS A 24 -40.63 -24.06 -17.55
CA LYS A 24 -41.44 -24.14 -18.77
C LYS A 24 -41.48 -22.85 -19.59
N ASN A 25 -41.29 -21.69 -18.96
CA ASN A 25 -41.21 -20.40 -19.65
C ASN A 25 -39.81 -20.05 -20.19
N THR A 26 -38.81 -20.91 -20.01
CA THR A 26 -37.56 -20.81 -20.71
C THR A 26 -37.80 -21.21 -22.16
N ASP A 27 -38.15 -20.23 -22.98
CA ASP A 27 -38.19 -20.33 -24.44
C ASP A 27 -36.87 -20.92 -24.89
N LYS A 28 -36.90 -21.94 -25.78
CA LYS A 28 -35.75 -22.66 -26.34
C LYS A 28 -34.87 -21.79 -27.26
N ARG A 29 -34.77 -20.49 -27.06
CA ARG A 29 -33.80 -19.62 -27.72
C ARG A 29 -32.45 -19.84 -27.02
N HIS A 30 -31.43 -20.19 -27.79
CA HIS A 30 -30.05 -20.18 -27.34
C HIS A 30 -29.79 -18.78 -26.75
N LYS A 31 -29.58 -18.69 -25.45
CA LYS A 31 -29.16 -17.43 -24.80
C LYS A 31 -27.82 -17.04 -25.40
N SER A 32 -27.67 -15.78 -25.79
CA SER A 32 -26.37 -15.23 -26.12
C SER A 32 -25.51 -15.10 -24.85
N ALA A 33 -24.18 -14.99 -25.00
CA ALA A 33 -23.31 -14.75 -23.85
C ALA A 33 -23.69 -13.46 -23.11
N GLN A 34 -24.13 -12.44 -23.83
CA GLN A 34 -24.61 -11.17 -23.27
C GLN A 34 -25.86 -11.33 -22.40
N ASP A 35 -26.78 -12.23 -22.82
CA ASP A 35 -28.04 -12.50 -22.07
C ASP A 35 -27.78 -13.19 -20.73
N SER A 36 -26.67 -13.94 -20.62
CA SER A 36 -26.29 -14.62 -19.38
C SER A 36 -25.72 -13.66 -18.32
N ILE A 37 -25.19 -12.51 -18.71
CA ILE A 37 -24.62 -11.53 -17.77
C ILE A 37 -25.74 -10.80 -17.01
N PRO A 38 -25.83 -10.90 -15.65
CA PRO A 38 -27.02 -10.56 -14.89
C PRO A 38 -27.08 -9.10 -14.48
N PHE A 39 -27.00 -8.14 -15.40
CA PHE A 39 -27.36 -6.76 -15.14
C PHE A 39 -28.09 -6.13 -16.34
N GLN A 40 -28.87 -5.10 -16.08
CA GLN A 40 -29.66 -4.44 -17.12
C GLN A 40 -28.92 -3.26 -17.75
N ARG A 41 -28.30 -2.40 -16.95
CA ARG A 41 -27.66 -1.18 -17.44
C ARG A 41 -26.53 -0.72 -16.55
N MET A 42 -25.41 -0.33 -17.18
CA MET A 42 -24.32 0.38 -16.54
C MET A 42 -24.39 1.86 -16.90
N PHE A 43 -24.16 2.75 -15.91
CA PHE A 43 -24.11 4.20 -16.11
C PHE A 43 -22.66 4.71 -16.01
N PRO A 44 -22.33 5.85 -16.66
CA PRO A 44 -20.98 6.39 -16.64
C PRO A 44 -20.43 6.72 -15.23
N ASP A 45 -21.32 7.09 -14.29
CA ASP A 45 -21.00 7.40 -12.90
C ASP A 45 -20.77 6.16 -12.01
N GLY A 46 -20.70 4.98 -12.61
CA GLY A 46 -20.45 3.73 -11.91
C GLY A 46 -21.68 3.09 -11.26
N ILE A 47 -22.86 3.69 -11.36
CA ILE A 47 -24.08 3.02 -10.91
C ILE A 47 -24.45 1.92 -11.90
N CYS A 48 -24.78 0.76 -11.41
CA CYS A 48 -25.28 -0.37 -12.18
C CYS A 48 -26.71 -0.71 -11.78
N ARG A 49 -27.65 -0.69 -12.74
CA ARG A 49 -28.97 -1.28 -12.56
C ARG A 49 -28.84 -2.80 -12.79
N VAL A 50 -28.89 -3.57 -11.73
CA VAL A 50 -28.70 -5.02 -11.77
C VAL A 50 -30.02 -5.72 -12.10
N THR A 51 -31.06 -5.45 -11.32
CA THR A 51 -32.43 -5.91 -11.59
C THR A 51 -33.37 -4.73 -11.72
N ASP A 52 -34.69 -4.98 -11.87
CA ASP A 52 -35.67 -3.92 -12.03
C ASP A 52 -35.70 -2.91 -10.89
N ASN A 53 -35.42 -3.38 -9.67
CA ASN A 53 -35.48 -2.58 -8.45
C ASN A 53 -34.17 -2.60 -7.63
N TYR A 54 -33.07 -3.15 -8.16
CA TYR A 54 -31.81 -3.23 -7.45
C TYR A 54 -30.68 -2.50 -8.18
N TYR A 55 -30.02 -1.57 -7.48
CA TYR A 55 -28.94 -0.73 -7.98
C TYR A 55 -27.70 -0.89 -7.12
N SER A 56 -26.51 -0.95 -7.74
CA SER A 56 -25.24 -1.13 -7.03
C SER A 56 -24.14 -0.17 -7.49
N LYS A 57 -23.18 0.10 -6.60
CA LYS A 57 -21.90 0.76 -6.88
C LYS A 57 -20.74 -0.09 -6.33
N THR A 58 -19.54 0.17 -6.82
CA THR A 58 -18.33 -0.56 -6.42
C THR A 58 -17.22 0.41 -6.06
N VAL A 59 -16.53 0.14 -4.98
CA VAL A 59 -15.33 0.84 -4.51
C VAL A 59 -14.17 -0.15 -4.52
N GLN A 60 -13.05 0.23 -5.13
CA GLN A 60 -11.79 -0.47 -5.00
C GLN A 60 -11.07 0.00 -3.74
N PHE A 61 -10.45 -0.91 -3.00
CA PHE A 61 -9.65 -0.54 -1.83
C PHE A 61 -8.32 -1.26 -1.84
N GLN A 62 -7.32 -0.62 -1.23
CA GLN A 62 -5.95 -1.13 -1.14
C GLN A 62 -5.75 -1.94 0.13
N ASP A 63 -4.63 -2.63 0.18
CA ASP A 63 -4.22 -3.40 1.35
C ASP A 63 -3.49 -2.51 2.37
N ILE A 64 -3.47 -2.96 3.62
CA ILE A 64 -2.62 -2.45 4.69
C ILE A 64 -1.84 -3.63 5.31
N ASN A 65 -0.74 -3.33 5.98
CA ASN A 65 0.12 -4.35 6.58
C ASN A 65 -0.49 -4.93 7.87
N TYR A 66 -1.59 -5.66 7.75
CA TYR A 66 -2.24 -6.30 8.89
C TYR A 66 -1.40 -7.42 9.48
N GLN A 67 -0.88 -8.32 8.64
CA GLN A 67 -0.17 -9.52 9.12
C GLN A 67 1.16 -9.22 9.81
N LEU A 68 1.82 -8.12 9.45
CA LEU A 68 3.12 -7.71 9.99
C LEU A 68 3.02 -6.84 11.24
N ASN A 69 1.82 -6.38 11.60
CA ASN A 69 1.60 -5.52 12.75
C ASN A 69 1.73 -6.26 14.08
N GLN A 70 2.00 -5.51 15.13
CA GLN A 70 1.95 -6.02 16.52
C GLN A 70 0.51 -6.36 16.92
N ASN A 71 0.35 -7.20 17.93
CA ASN A 71 -0.96 -7.70 18.34
C ASN A 71 -1.93 -6.58 18.74
N GLU A 72 -1.44 -5.52 19.38
CA GLU A 72 -2.25 -4.36 19.76
C GLU A 72 -2.83 -3.64 18.54
N ASP A 73 -2.00 -3.39 17.51
CA ASP A 73 -2.45 -2.77 16.26
C ASP A 73 -3.42 -3.68 15.50
N LYS A 74 -3.18 -5.00 15.50
CA LYS A 74 -4.11 -5.98 14.89
C LYS A 74 -5.48 -5.92 15.55
N THR A 75 -5.51 -5.84 16.87
CA THR A 75 -6.77 -5.73 17.63
C THR A 75 -7.49 -4.44 17.28
N ALA A 76 -6.77 -3.31 17.24
CA ALA A 76 -7.37 -2.02 16.87
C ALA A 76 -7.94 -2.02 15.43
N ILE A 77 -7.24 -2.62 14.47
CA ILE A 77 -7.73 -2.77 13.10
C ILE A 77 -8.95 -3.70 13.06
N PHE A 78 -8.93 -4.80 13.81
CA PHE A 78 -10.04 -5.74 13.88
C PHE A 78 -11.29 -5.10 14.47
N ASP A 79 -11.17 -4.35 15.56
CA ASP A 79 -12.28 -3.64 16.20
C ASP A 79 -12.87 -2.56 15.25
N ALA A 80 -12.00 -1.79 14.59
CA ALA A 80 -12.43 -0.82 13.60
C ALA A 80 -13.10 -1.48 12.37
N TRP A 81 -12.70 -2.70 11.99
CA TRP A 81 -13.33 -3.49 10.96
C TRP A 81 -14.69 -4.03 11.41
N CYS A 82 -14.83 -4.44 12.66
CA CYS A 82 -16.13 -4.79 13.24
C CYS A 82 -17.10 -3.60 13.21
N ASP A 83 -16.64 -2.42 13.59
CA ASP A 83 -17.45 -1.19 13.52
C ASP A 83 -17.85 -0.84 12.09
N PHE A 84 -16.96 -1.05 11.13
CA PHE A 84 -17.28 -0.87 9.72
C PHE A 84 -18.36 -1.84 9.23
N LEU A 85 -18.30 -3.12 9.59
CA LEU A 85 -19.35 -4.09 9.26
C LEU A 85 -20.69 -3.70 9.89
N ASN A 86 -20.66 -3.19 11.11
CA ASN A 86 -21.85 -2.73 11.81
C ASN A 86 -22.49 -1.46 11.22
N TYR A 87 -21.83 -0.77 10.30
CA TYR A 87 -22.43 0.31 9.53
C TYR A 87 -23.57 -0.19 8.62
N PHE A 88 -23.43 -1.38 8.03
CA PHE A 88 -24.39 -1.91 7.08
C PHE A 88 -25.66 -2.44 7.78
N ASP A 89 -26.79 -1.82 7.51
CA ASP A 89 -28.09 -2.28 7.97
C ASP A 89 -28.71 -3.30 7.01
N SER A 90 -29.90 -3.82 7.34
CA SER A 90 -30.57 -4.84 6.54
C SER A 90 -31.08 -4.36 5.16
N SER A 91 -31.05 -3.05 4.89
CA SER A 91 -31.45 -2.47 3.61
C SER A 91 -30.30 -2.35 2.61
N ILE A 92 -29.06 -2.59 3.06
CA ILE A 92 -27.85 -2.49 2.25
C ILE A 92 -27.28 -3.90 2.08
N HIS A 93 -27.24 -4.37 0.84
CA HIS A 93 -26.53 -5.59 0.49
C HIS A 93 -25.12 -5.24 0.07
N PHE A 94 -24.11 -5.96 0.56
CA PHE A 94 -22.76 -5.74 0.10
C PHE A 94 -22.01 -7.04 -0.18
N GLN A 95 -21.08 -6.95 -1.09
CA GLN A 95 -20.22 -8.03 -1.56
C GLN A 95 -18.77 -7.59 -1.45
N LEU A 96 -17.95 -8.35 -0.78
CA LEU A 96 -16.50 -8.24 -0.86
C LEU A 96 -16.00 -9.17 -1.97
N SER A 97 -15.27 -8.63 -2.94
CA SER A 97 -14.71 -9.37 -4.05
C SER A 97 -13.19 -9.23 -4.05
N PHE A 98 -12.52 -10.35 -4.01
CA PHE A 98 -11.06 -10.46 -4.10
C PHE A 98 -10.74 -11.12 -5.42
N VAL A 99 -10.15 -10.38 -6.33
CA VAL A 99 -9.88 -10.82 -7.69
C VAL A 99 -8.38 -10.97 -7.84
N ASN A 100 -7.93 -12.22 -7.93
CA ASN A 100 -6.54 -12.58 -8.12
C ASN A 100 -6.41 -13.25 -9.51
N LEU A 101 -6.03 -12.46 -10.49
CA LEU A 101 -5.92 -12.88 -11.89
C LEU A 101 -4.52 -12.65 -12.43
N ALA A 102 -4.10 -13.50 -13.38
CA ALA A 102 -2.84 -13.29 -14.07
C ALA A 102 -2.88 -11.96 -14.84
N ALA A 103 -1.90 -11.10 -14.56
CA ALA A 103 -1.72 -9.89 -15.35
C ALA A 103 -1.41 -10.26 -16.79
N ASN A 104 -1.90 -9.46 -17.74
CA ASN A 104 -1.45 -9.57 -19.11
C ASN A 104 0.07 -9.34 -19.14
N LYS A 105 0.84 -10.42 -19.35
CA LYS A 105 2.31 -10.39 -19.25
C LYS A 105 2.92 -9.32 -20.17
N ASP A 106 2.35 -9.11 -21.35
CA ASP A 106 2.88 -8.15 -22.31
C ASP A 106 2.57 -6.70 -21.90
N SER A 107 1.36 -6.43 -21.42
CA SER A 107 0.97 -5.11 -20.88
C SER A 107 1.78 -4.78 -19.64
N TYR A 108 1.95 -5.76 -18.75
CA TYR A 108 2.70 -5.58 -17.50
C TYR A 108 4.21 -5.42 -17.75
N ALA A 109 4.76 -6.20 -18.69
CA ALA A 109 6.15 -6.07 -19.12
C ALA A 109 6.43 -4.72 -19.79
N GLN A 110 5.44 -4.17 -20.53
CA GLN A 110 5.54 -2.82 -21.09
C GLN A 110 5.51 -1.72 -20.00
N THR A 111 4.71 -1.91 -18.96
CA THR A 111 4.60 -0.93 -17.86
C THR A 111 5.88 -0.79 -17.06
N ILE A 112 6.67 -1.87 -16.91
CA ILE A 112 7.96 -1.85 -16.20
C ILE A 112 9.15 -1.58 -17.13
N ALA A 113 8.94 -1.51 -18.44
CA ALA A 113 10.01 -1.24 -19.40
C ALA A 113 10.48 0.22 -19.28
N ILE A 114 11.79 0.40 -19.19
CA ILE A 114 12.40 1.72 -19.17
C ILE A 114 12.53 2.21 -20.62
N PRO A 115 11.90 3.32 -21.00
CA PRO A 115 11.95 3.81 -22.38
C PRO A 115 13.38 4.27 -22.74
N PRO A 116 13.79 4.10 -24.00
CA PRO A 116 15.08 4.62 -24.47
C PRO A 116 15.08 6.15 -24.44
N ARG A 117 16.26 6.75 -24.25
CA ARG A 117 16.51 8.19 -24.25
C ARG A 117 17.62 8.55 -25.23
N GLU A 118 17.80 9.82 -25.53
CA GLU A 118 18.87 10.32 -26.39
C GLU A 118 20.21 10.45 -25.61
N ASP A 119 20.69 9.32 -25.06
CA ASP A 119 21.95 9.26 -24.33
C ASP A 119 22.68 7.91 -24.56
N ALA A 120 23.88 7.76 -24.03
CA ALA A 120 24.71 6.57 -24.19
C ALA A 120 24.25 5.34 -23.36
N PHE A 121 23.18 5.44 -22.55
CA PHE A 121 22.83 4.45 -21.54
C PHE A 121 21.66 3.53 -21.94
N ASN A 122 21.26 3.50 -23.20
CA ASN A 122 20.14 2.70 -23.66
C ASN A 122 20.39 1.18 -23.56
N GLN A 123 21.63 0.75 -23.67
CA GLN A 123 21.99 -0.64 -23.43
C GLN A 123 21.73 -1.02 -21.96
N LEU A 124 22.13 -0.18 -21.01
CA LEU A 124 21.86 -0.41 -19.58
C LEU A 124 20.34 -0.43 -19.27
N ARG A 125 19.56 0.48 -19.91
CA ARG A 125 18.08 0.46 -19.77
C ARG A 125 17.48 -0.84 -20.28
N ALA A 126 17.96 -1.35 -21.41
CA ALA A 126 17.50 -2.62 -21.96
C ALA A 126 17.85 -3.82 -21.05
N GLU A 127 19.08 -3.87 -20.54
CA GLU A 127 19.53 -4.90 -19.60
C GLU A 127 18.76 -4.84 -18.27
N TYR A 128 18.52 -3.64 -17.74
CA TYR A 128 17.75 -3.45 -16.53
C TYR A 128 16.27 -3.83 -16.72
N THR A 129 15.67 -3.44 -17.84
CA THR A 129 14.31 -3.87 -18.22
C THR A 129 14.21 -5.40 -18.30
N LYS A 130 15.20 -6.07 -18.94
CA LYS A 130 15.23 -7.53 -19.01
C LYS A 130 15.35 -8.18 -17.62
N MET A 131 16.14 -7.57 -16.72
CA MET A 131 16.25 -8.02 -15.33
C MET A 131 14.90 -7.91 -14.61
N LEU A 132 14.20 -6.78 -14.74
CA LEU A 132 12.87 -6.58 -14.14
C LEU A 132 11.85 -7.58 -14.69
N GLN A 133 11.85 -7.81 -16.00
CA GLN A 133 10.98 -8.81 -16.64
C GLN A 133 11.29 -10.24 -16.15
N THR A 134 12.57 -10.55 -15.93
CA THR A 134 12.99 -11.84 -15.36
C THR A 134 12.54 -12.01 -13.92
N GLN A 135 12.64 -10.95 -13.10
CA GLN A 135 12.16 -10.97 -11.72
C GLN A 135 10.63 -11.09 -11.67
N LEU A 136 9.93 -10.38 -12.54
CA LEU A 136 8.48 -10.50 -12.69
C LEU A 136 8.05 -11.93 -13.04
N ALA A 137 8.79 -12.58 -13.95
CA ALA A 137 8.50 -13.96 -14.34
C ALA A 137 8.79 -15.00 -13.22
N ARG A 138 9.70 -14.69 -12.30
CA ARG A 138 10.00 -15.51 -11.11
C ARG A 138 9.05 -15.27 -9.95
N GLY A 139 8.42 -14.10 -9.89
CA GLY A 139 7.43 -13.77 -8.88
C GLY A 139 6.16 -14.61 -9.03
N ASN A 140 5.16 -14.35 -8.21
CA ASN A 140 3.90 -15.11 -8.05
C ASN A 140 3.10 -15.23 -9.37
N ASN A 141 3.70 -15.81 -10.41
CA ASN A 141 3.18 -16.01 -11.77
C ASN A 141 2.57 -14.76 -12.43
N GLY A 142 2.91 -13.56 -11.96
CA GLY A 142 2.35 -12.30 -12.44
C GLY A 142 0.89 -12.08 -12.04
N LEU A 143 0.44 -12.62 -10.91
CA LEU A 143 -0.90 -12.42 -10.39
C LEU A 143 -1.04 -11.02 -9.80
N VAL A 144 -2.07 -10.30 -10.22
CA VAL A 144 -2.47 -9.01 -9.64
C VAL A 144 -3.64 -9.24 -8.69
N LYS A 145 -3.46 -8.87 -7.43
CA LYS A 145 -4.48 -8.97 -6.38
C LYS A 145 -5.22 -7.64 -6.28
N THR A 146 -6.51 -7.65 -6.56
CA THR A 146 -7.37 -6.47 -6.43
C THR A 146 -8.55 -6.77 -5.50
N LYS A 147 -8.98 -5.74 -4.76
CA LYS A 147 -10.01 -5.86 -3.71
C LYS A 147 -11.10 -4.84 -3.94
N PHE A 148 -12.33 -5.30 -3.87
CA PHE A 148 -13.50 -4.47 -4.13
C PHE A 148 -14.57 -4.70 -3.08
N ILE A 149 -15.28 -3.63 -2.74
CA ILE A 149 -16.56 -3.69 -2.05
C ILE A 149 -17.64 -3.18 -3.00
N THR A 150 -18.59 -4.04 -3.31
CA THR A 150 -19.79 -3.69 -4.07
C THR A 150 -20.97 -3.62 -3.12
N PHE A 151 -21.69 -2.53 -3.11
CA PHE A 151 -22.86 -2.32 -2.26
C PHE A 151 -24.05 -1.91 -3.12
N GLY A 152 -25.24 -2.26 -2.66
CA GLY A 152 -26.44 -2.00 -3.41
C GLY A 152 -27.66 -1.79 -2.53
N VAL A 153 -28.66 -1.14 -3.11
CA VAL A 153 -29.92 -0.81 -2.48
C VAL A 153 -31.09 -1.14 -3.39
N GLU A 154 -32.20 -1.52 -2.79
CA GLU A 154 -33.48 -1.63 -3.50
C GLU A 154 -34.10 -0.24 -3.65
N ALA A 155 -34.52 0.09 -4.87
CA ALA A 155 -35.21 1.34 -5.18
C ALA A 155 -36.05 1.20 -6.46
N ASP A 156 -37.16 1.92 -6.55
CA ASP A 156 -38.07 1.85 -7.70
C ASP A 156 -37.47 2.46 -8.97
N ASN A 157 -36.57 3.41 -8.83
CA ASN A 157 -35.95 4.09 -9.96
C ASN A 157 -34.56 4.70 -9.60
N LEU A 158 -33.81 5.10 -10.64
CA LEU A 158 -32.49 5.68 -10.49
C LEU A 158 -32.49 7.00 -9.67
N LYS A 159 -33.55 7.80 -9.74
CA LYS A 159 -33.61 9.08 -9.01
C LYS A 159 -33.63 8.88 -7.50
N THR A 160 -34.23 7.78 -7.03
CA THR A 160 -34.28 7.42 -5.61
C THR A 160 -33.05 6.62 -5.18
N ALA A 161 -32.47 5.79 -6.08
CA ALA A 161 -31.30 4.99 -5.80
C ALA A 161 -30.00 5.84 -5.68
N LYS A 162 -29.80 6.79 -6.61
CA LYS A 162 -28.55 7.54 -6.74
C LYS A 162 -28.14 8.29 -5.46
N PRO A 163 -28.98 9.12 -4.83
CA PRO A 163 -28.59 9.84 -3.62
C PRO A 163 -28.26 8.89 -2.43
N ARG A 164 -28.97 7.74 -2.35
CA ARG A 164 -28.69 6.74 -1.32
C ARG A 164 -27.35 6.08 -1.53
N LEU A 165 -27.03 5.69 -2.77
CA LEU A 165 -25.74 5.08 -3.14
C LEU A 165 -24.57 6.04 -2.94
N GLU A 166 -24.72 7.31 -3.31
CA GLU A 166 -23.69 8.33 -3.12
C GLU A 166 -23.41 8.58 -1.63
N ARG A 167 -24.45 8.59 -0.78
CA ARG A 167 -24.27 8.70 0.66
C ARG A 167 -23.52 7.49 1.23
N ILE A 168 -23.92 6.28 0.88
CA ILE A 168 -23.27 5.05 1.34
C ILE A 168 -21.81 5.01 0.87
N GLU A 169 -21.54 5.46 -0.36
CA GLU A 169 -20.17 5.57 -0.89
C GLU A 169 -19.29 6.47 -0.02
N ILE A 170 -19.77 7.65 0.32
CA ILE A 170 -19.03 8.59 1.18
C ILE A 170 -18.76 7.97 2.56
N ASP A 171 -19.75 7.30 3.13
CA ASP A 171 -19.61 6.66 4.44
C ASP A 171 -18.60 5.50 4.38
N ILE A 172 -18.60 4.69 3.32
CA ILE A 172 -17.61 3.62 3.08
C ILE A 172 -16.21 4.20 2.96
N LEU A 173 -16.02 5.25 2.16
CA LEU A 173 -14.72 5.91 1.98
C LEU A 173 -14.20 6.49 3.30
N ASN A 174 -15.07 7.11 4.11
CA ASN A 174 -14.72 7.63 5.43
C ASN A 174 -14.30 6.50 6.40
N ASN A 175 -14.99 5.36 6.38
CA ASN A 175 -14.62 4.22 7.21
C ASN A 175 -13.28 3.62 6.79
N PHE A 176 -13.01 3.45 5.49
CA PHE A 176 -11.70 3.03 5.00
C PHE A 176 -10.59 4.03 5.38
N LYS A 177 -10.86 5.33 5.29
CA LYS A 177 -9.92 6.38 5.72
C LYS A 177 -9.57 6.27 7.20
N ARG A 178 -10.54 5.93 8.09
CA ARG A 178 -10.29 5.70 9.52
C ARG A 178 -9.41 4.47 9.75
N LEU A 179 -9.55 3.44 8.94
CA LEU A 179 -8.68 2.25 8.94
C LEU A 179 -7.29 2.50 8.34
N GLY A 180 -7.04 3.69 7.77
CA GLY A 180 -5.81 3.98 7.05
C GLY A 180 -5.72 3.33 5.66
N VAL A 181 -6.84 2.85 5.14
CA VAL A 181 -6.96 2.19 3.83
C VAL A 181 -7.27 3.22 2.77
N GLN A 182 -6.53 3.21 1.67
CA GLN A 182 -6.87 3.98 0.48
C GLN A 182 -7.98 3.27 -0.29
N ALA A 183 -9.01 4.03 -0.69
CA ALA A 183 -10.15 3.49 -1.41
C ALA A 183 -10.66 4.50 -2.44
N GLU A 184 -11.06 4.00 -3.60
CA GLU A 184 -11.53 4.81 -4.74
C GLU A 184 -12.81 4.23 -5.33
N PRO A 185 -13.83 5.07 -5.59
CA PRO A 185 -15.04 4.62 -6.26
C PRO A 185 -14.76 4.34 -7.74
N LEU A 186 -15.25 3.23 -8.25
CA LEU A 186 -15.13 2.89 -9.66
C LEU A 186 -16.21 3.62 -10.47
N ASN A 187 -15.80 4.27 -11.56
CA ASN A 187 -16.72 4.76 -12.58
C ASN A 187 -17.25 3.62 -13.47
N GLY A 188 -18.15 3.92 -14.39
CA GLY A 188 -18.75 2.90 -15.24
C GLY A 188 -17.78 2.19 -16.17
N HIS A 189 -16.75 2.89 -16.68
CA HIS A 189 -15.71 2.30 -17.52
C HIS A 189 -14.86 1.31 -16.72
N ASP A 190 -14.45 1.67 -15.50
CA ASP A 190 -13.60 0.83 -14.65
C ASP A 190 -14.37 -0.41 -14.14
N ARG A 191 -15.67 -0.25 -13.84
CA ARG A 191 -16.52 -1.41 -13.52
C ARG A 191 -16.70 -2.36 -14.70
N LEU A 192 -16.87 -1.84 -15.92
CA LEU A 192 -16.93 -2.67 -17.14
C LEU A 192 -15.60 -3.39 -17.38
N LYS A 193 -14.47 -2.70 -17.20
CA LYS A 193 -13.14 -3.31 -17.27
C LYS A 193 -12.98 -4.45 -16.27
N LEU A 194 -13.36 -4.22 -15.01
CA LEU A 194 -13.31 -5.26 -13.96
C LEU A 194 -14.14 -6.48 -14.35
N MET A 195 -15.36 -6.29 -14.85
CA MET A 195 -16.19 -7.40 -15.30
C MET A 195 -15.62 -8.11 -16.53
N HIS A 196 -15.05 -7.37 -17.48
CA HIS A 196 -14.34 -7.94 -18.61
C HIS A 196 -13.20 -8.85 -18.13
N ASP A 197 -12.34 -8.37 -17.22
CA ASP A 197 -11.19 -9.12 -16.72
C ASP A 197 -11.64 -10.40 -15.98
N VAL A 198 -12.72 -10.35 -15.19
CA VAL A 198 -13.31 -11.53 -14.53
C VAL A 198 -13.89 -12.52 -15.55
N LEU A 199 -14.59 -12.04 -16.56
CA LEU A 199 -15.26 -12.90 -17.57
C LEU A 199 -14.30 -13.49 -18.60
N HIS A 200 -13.18 -12.84 -18.88
CA HIS A 200 -12.15 -13.35 -19.82
C HIS A 200 -11.10 -14.25 -19.13
N MET A 201 -11.09 -14.31 -17.79
CA MET A 201 -10.31 -15.29 -17.00
C MET A 201 -8.86 -15.47 -17.48
N ASP A 202 -8.06 -14.41 -17.46
CA ASP A 202 -6.67 -14.38 -17.92
C ASP A 202 -6.49 -14.55 -19.45
N GLU A 203 -7.53 -14.40 -20.25
CA GLU A 203 -7.36 -14.23 -21.71
C GLU A 203 -6.73 -12.86 -21.98
N GLN A 204 -5.76 -12.82 -22.90
CA GLN A 204 -4.97 -11.60 -23.18
C GLN A 204 -5.73 -10.60 -24.08
N GLU A 205 -7.05 -10.60 -24.08
CA GLU A 205 -7.82 -9.62 -24.85
C GLU A 205 -7.85 -8.28 -24.12
N PRO A 206 -7.31 -7.21 -24.73
CA PRO A 206 -7.33 -5.90 -24.09
C PRO A 206 -8.75 -5.35 -24.08
N PHE A 207 -9.21 -4.88 -22.92
CA PHE A 207 -10.48 -4.18 -22.82
C PHE A 207 -10.45 -2.89 -23.64
N ARG A 208 -11.34 -2.76 -24.59
CA ARG A 208 -11.49 -1.59 -25.46
C ARG A 208 -12.94 -1.14 -25.44
N PHE A 209 -13.20 -0.01 -24.83
CA PHE A 209 -14.55 0.54 -24.72
C PHE A 209 -14.52 2.08 -24.63
N SER A 210 -15.47 2.72 -25.32
CA SER A 210 -15.81 4.12 -25.12
C SER A 210 -17.32 4.30 -25.14
N TRP A 211 -17.83 5.16 -24.28
CA TRP A 211 -19.26 5.50 -24.22
C TRP A 211 -19.79 6.04 -25.55
N ASP A 212 -18.95 6.74 -26.31
CA ASP A 212 -19.30 7.35 -27.62
C ASP A 212 -19.58 6.29 -28.71
N TRP A 213 -19.14 5.05 -28.51
CA TRP A 213 -19.36 3.98 -29.49
C TRP A 213 -20.75 3.37 -29.42
N LEU A 214 -21.46 3.49 -28.30
CA LEU A 214 -22.75 2.84 -28.09
C LEU A 214 -23.85 3.37 -29.03
N ALA A 215 -24.04 4.69 -29.08
CA ALA A 215 -25.11 5.29 -29.89
C ALA A 215 -24.95 5.03 -31.41
N PRO A 216 -23.75 5.18 -32.00
CA PRO A 216 -23.58 4.91 -33.43
C PRO A 216 -23.63 3.45 -33.82
N SER A 217 -23.15 2.54 -32.91
CA SER A 217 -23.02 1.12 -33.23
C SER A 217 -24.30 0.30 -32.99
N GLY A 218 -25.21 0.81 -32.14
CA GLY A 218 -26.37 0.05 -31.65
C GLY A 218 -26.02 -1.10 -30.71
N LEU A 219 -24.74 -1.22 -30.32
CA LEU A 219 -24.26 -2.23 -29.36
C LEU A 219 -24.61 -1.84 -27.91
N SER A 220 -24.70 -2.85 -27.06
CA SER A 220 -24.85 -2.67 -25.63
C SER A 220 -23.48 -2.72 -24.93
N VAL A 221 -23.38 -2.23 -23.70
CA VAL A 221 -22.16 -2.37 -22.89
C VAL A 221 -21.74 -3.82 -22.67
N LYS A 222 -22.71 -4.75 -22.75
CA LYS A 222 -22.45 -6.19 -22.58
C LYS A 222 -21.66 -6.79 -23.74
N ASP A 223 -21.78 -6.22 -24.95
CA ASP A 223 -21.05 -6.68 -26.13
C ASP A 223 -19.53 -6.47 -26.00
N PHE A 224 -19.11 -5.52 -25.16
CA PHE A 224 -17.70 -5.21 -24.91
C PHE A 224 -17.08 -6.01 -23.77
N ILE A 225 -17.90 -6.68 -22.93
CA ILE A 225 -17.43 -7.45 -21.78
C ILE A 225 -17.75 -8.92 -21.87
N ALA A 226 -18.64 -9.32 -22.76
CA ALA A 226 -19.03 -10.73 -22.91
C ALA A 226 -17.91 -11.54 -23.54
N PRO A 227 -17.59 -12.72 -22.99
CA PRO A 227 -16.65 -13.64 -23.60
C PRO A 227 -17.25 -14.27 -24.87
N SER A 228 -16.42 -14.93 -25.65
CA SER A 228 -16.82 -15.58 -26.89
C SER A 228 -17.89 -16.67 -26.70
N SER A 229 -17.88 -17.36 -25.55
CA SER A 229 -18.86 -18.39 -25.20
C SER A 229 -18.88 -18.70 -23.72
N PHE A 230 -20.04 -19.11 -23.22
CA PHE A 230 -20.20 -19.82 -21.95
C PHE A 230 -20.64 -21.27 -22.23
N GLU A 231 -20.04 -22.22 -21.50
CA GLU A 231 -20.38 -23.64 -21.63
C GLU A 231 -20.55 -24.28 -20.25
N PHE A 232 -21.78 -24.63 -19.89
CA PHE A 232 -22.17 -25.25 -18.61
C PHE A 232 -22.62 -26.70 -18.81
N ARG A 233 -21.93 -27.47 -19.67
CA ARG A 233 -22.33 -28.86 -20.00
C ARG A 233 -22.07 -29.83 -18.86
N THR A 234 -21.04 -29.61 -18.07
CA THR A 234 -20.70 -30.46 -16.93
C THR A 234 -21.34 -29.91 -15.66
N GLY A 235 -21.90 -30.78 -14.83
CA GLY A 235 -22.53 -30.34 -13.58
C GLY A 235 -21.59 -29.67 -12.59
N SER A 236 -20.27 -29.96 -12.67
CA SER A 236 -19.30 -29.57 -11.65
C SER A 236 -18.23 -28.57 -12.13
N SER A 237 -18.29 -28.11 -13.36
CA SER A 237 -17.37 -27.13 -13.95
C SER A 237 -17.99 -26.47 -15.17
N PHE A 238 -17.40 -25.38 -15.62
CA PHE A 238 -17.82 -24.66 -16.82
C PHE A 238 -16.61 -24.26 -17.65
N ALA A 239 -16.86 -23.85 -18.89
CA ALA A 239 -15.84 -23.22 -19.72
C ALA A 239 -16.30 -21.83 -20.17
N VAL A 240 -15.37 -20.90 -20.27
CA VAL A 240 -15.54 -19.55 -20.78
C VAL A 240 -14.45 -19.31 -21.82
N GLY A 241 -14.86 -19.13 -23.07
CA GLY A 241 -13.90 -19.08 -24.17
C GLY A 241 -13.03 -20.34 -24.19
N LYS A 242 -11.73 -20.19 -23.99
CA LYS A 242 -10.73 -21.29 -23.92
C LYS A 242 -10.35 -21.70 -22.50
N LYS A 243 -10.92 -21.08 -21.48
CA LYS A 243 -10.58 -21.31 -20.08
C LYS A 243 -11.63 -22.16 -19.38
N TYR A 244 -11.19 -22.84 -18.35
CA TYR A 244 -12.05 -23.68 -17.51
C TYR A 244 -12.20 -23.04 -16.14
N GLY A 245 -13.40 -23.13 -15.57
CA GLY A 245 -13.69 -22.62 -14.25
C GLY A 245 -14.52 -23.58 -13.42
N ARG A 246 -14.44 -23.40 -12.09
CA ARG A 246 -15.28 -24.10 -11.12
C ARG A 246 -15.65 -23.17 -10.00
N ALA A 247 -16.95 -23.00 -9.77
CA ALA A 247 -17.50 -22.32 -8.63
C ALA A 247 -17.76 -23.31 -7.50
N SER A 248 -17.29 -22.96 -6.30
CA SER A 248 -17.48 -23.73 -5.08
C SER A 248 -17.88 -22.80 -3.95
N PHE A 249 -18.60 -23.30 -2.95
CA PHE A 249 -18.88 -22.54 -1.74
C PHE A 249 -18.12 -23.09 -0.53
N LEU A 250 -17.76 -22.21 0.38
CA LEU A 250 -17.09 -22.58 1.63
C LEU A 250 -18.12 -22.94 2.69
N GLN A 251 -18.11 -24.18 3.11
CA GLN A 251 -18.88 -24.66 4.26
C GLN A 251 -18.03 -24.55 5.52
N ILE A 252 -18.45 -23.68 6.42
CA ILE A 252 -17.78 -23.46 7.69
C ILE A 252 -18.28 -24.49 8.68
N LEU A 253 -17.41 -25.41 9.10
CA LEU A 253 -17.70 -26.46 10.09
C LEU A 253 -17.03 -26.15 11.43
N ALA A 254 -16.00 -25.31 11.41
CA ALA A 254 -15.24 -24.93 12.59
C ALA A 254 -16.11 -24.15 13.61
N PRO A 255 -15.95 -24.42 14.91
CA PRO A 255 -16.53 -23.60 15.96
C PRO A 255 -15.84 -22.22 16.08
N GLU A 256 -14.54 -22.17 15.77
CA GLU A 256 -13.73 -20.95 15.75
C GLU A 256 -12.98 -20.85 14.43
N LEU A 257 -12.89 -19.64 13.91
CA LEU A 257 -12.21 -19.32 12.65
C LEU A 257 -10.89 -18.62 12.94
N ASN A 258 -9.97 -18.63 11.96
CA ASN A 258 -8.68 -17.97 12.03
C ASN A 258 -8.61 -16.86 10.97
N ASP A 259 -8.05 -15.71 11.34
CA ASP A 259 -7.89 -14.53 10.49
C ASP A 259 -6.97 -14.72 9.28
N ARG A 260 -6.17 -15.80 9.27
CA ARG A 260 -5.29 -16.15 8.12
C ARG A 260 -5.99 -16.90 7.00
N MET A 261 -7.19 -17.43 7.22
CA MET A 261 -7.83 -18.29 6.22
C MET A 261 -8.07 -17.57 4.90
N LEU A 262 -8.61 -16.35 4.93
CA LEU A 262 -8.82 -15.56 3.70
C LEU A 262 -7.48 -15.26 3.01
N ALA A 263 -6.46 -14.90 3.78
CA ALA A 263 -5.12 -14.64 3.26
C ALA A 263 -4.54 -15.87 2.53
N ASP A 264 -4.65 -17.06 3.12
CA ASP A 264 -4.14 -18.30 2.50
C ASP A 264 -4.84 -18.60 1.16
N PHE A 265 -6.13 -18.29 1.01
CA PHE A 265 -6.80 -18.40 -0.29
C PHE A 265 -6.30 -17.38 -1.32
N LEU A 266 -6.03 -16.15 -0.88
CA LEU A 266 -5.52 -15.08 -1.74
C LEU A 266 -4.04 -15.26 -2.09
N ASP A 267 -3.30 -16.05 -1.32
CA ASP A 267 -1.88 -16.37 -1.55
C ASP A 267 -1.69 -17.61 -2.43
N MET A 268 -2.76 -18.19 -2.98
CA MET A 268 -2.64 -19.25 -3.97
C MET A 268 -1.86 -18.78 -5.21
N GLU A 269 -1.00 -19.65 -5.74
CA GLU A 269 -0.20 -19.37 -6.94
C GLU A 269 -0.99 -19.49 -8.26
N SER A 270 -2.31 -19.59 -8.17
CA SER A 270 -3.23 -19.73 -9.30
C SER A 270 -4.30 -18.65 -9.26
N SER A 271 -4.87 -18.34 -10.43
CA SER A 271 -5.99 -17.41 -10.51
C SER A 271 -7.17 -17.90 -9.69
N VAL A 272 -7.63 -17.05 -8.78
CA VAL A 272 -8.75 -17.31 -7.88
C VAL A 272 -9.55 -16.03 -7.66
N ILE A 273 -10.87 -16.18 -7.64
CA ILE A 273 -11.78 -15.09 -7.26
C ILE A 273 -12.53 -15.55 -6.02
N VAL A 274 -12.44 -14.75 -4.97
CA VAL A 274 -13.20 -14.97 -3.73
C VAL A 274 -14.29 -13.92 -3.65
N SER A 275 -15.54 -14.34 -3.54
CA SER A 275 -16.71 -13.46 -3.39
C SER A 275 -17.46 -13.77 -2.12
N MET A 276 -17.58 -12.79 -1.26
CA MET A 276 -18.31 -12.88 0.00
C MET A 276 -19.53 -11.97 -0.08
N HIS A 277 -20.71 -12.56 -0.18
CA HIS A 277 -21.97 -11.83 -0.08
C HIS A 277 -22.40 -11.77 1.37
N ILE A 278 -22.56 -10.57 1.88
CA ILE A 278 -22.85 -10.31 3.29
C ILE A 278 -24.11 -9.45 3.39
N GLN A 279 -25.08 -9.96 4.13
CA GLN A 279 -26.35 -9.28 4.37
C GLN A 279 -26.60 -9.18 5.86
N SER A 280 -26.76 -7.95 6.37
CA SER A 280 -27.17 -7.74 7.76
C SER A 280 -28.60 -8.19 7.97
N VAL A 281 -28.86 -8.87 9.07
CA VAL A 281 -30.20 -9.25 9.50
C VAL A 281 -30.73 -8.18 10.45
N ASP A 282 -32.01 -7.80 10.28
CA ASP A 282 -32.66 -6.90 11.21
C ASP A 282 -32.56 -7.43 12.66
N GLN A 283 -32.05 -6.59 13.58
CA GLN A 283 -31.71 -7.00 14.95
C GLN A 283 -32.91 -7.56 15.71
N VAL A 284 -34.08 -6.97 15.52
CA VAL A 284 -35.30 -7.44 16.18
C VAL A 284 -35.70 -8.81 15.66
N LYS A 285 -35.63 -9.01 14.34
CA LYS A 285 -35.93 -10.31 13.71
C LYS A 285 -34.89 -11.36 14.12
N ALA A 286 -33.58 -11.02 14.19
CA ALA A 286 -32.55 -11.94 14.64
C ALA A 286 -32.80 -12.42 16.07
N ILE A 287 -32.99 -11.50 17.02
CA ILE A 287 -33.26 -11.81 18.41
C ILE A 287 -34.53 -12.68 18.55
N LYS A 288 -35.59 -12.32 17.82
CA LYS A 288 -36.85 -13.10 17.83
C LYS A 288 -36.63 -14.52 17.31
N THR A 289 -35.88 -14.69 16.26
CA THR A 289 -35.55 -15.99 15.65
C THR A 289 -34.75 -16.86 16.60
N ILE A 290 -33.74 -16.30 17.28
CA ILE A 290 -32.91 -17.04 18.23
C ILE A 290 -33.72 -17.41 19.48
N LYS A 291 -34.53 -16.50 20.02
CA LYS A 291 -35.46 -16.82 21.14
C LYS A 291 -36.41 -17.98 20.81
N ARG A 292 -36.91 -17.98 19.57
CA ARG A 292 -37.78 -19.10 19.10
C ARG A 292 -36.98 -20.41 19.04
N LYS A 293 -35.77 -20.39 18.49
CA LYS A 293 -34.90 -21.56 18.46
C LYS A 293 -34.54 -22.08 19.86
N ILE A 294 -34.23 -21.20 20.82
CA ILE A 294 -34.02 -21.59 22.23
C ILE A 294 -35.25 -22.27 22.79
N THR A 295 -36.45 -21.70 22.57
CA THR A 295 -37.70 -22.30 23.01
C THR A 295 -37.92 -23.69 22.40
N ASP A 296 -37.60 -23.88 21.14
CA ASP A 296 -37.74 -25.16 20.46
C ASP A 296 -36.72 -26.19 20.99
N LEU A 297 -35.47 -25.77 21.25
CA LEU A 297 -34.45 -26.60 21.87
C LEU A 297 -34.82 -27.00 23.33
N ASP A 298 -35.36 -26.07 24.11
CA ASP A 298 -35.86 -26.36 25.47
C ASP A 298 -37.03 -27.35 25.46
N LYS A 299 -37.96 -27.26 24.47
CA LYS A 299 -39.01 -28.25 24.27
C LYS A 299 -38.41 -29.63 23.93
N MET A 300 -37.49 -29.70 23.00
CA MET A 300 -36.80 -30.95 22.64
C MET A 300 -36.10 -31.57 23.86
N LYS A 301 -35.42 -30.73 24.67
CA LYS A 301 -34.80 -31.16 25.92
C LYS A 301 -35.82 -31.80 26.88
N ILE A 302 -36.99 -31.16 27.09
CA ILE A 302 -38.05 -31.67 27.92
C ILE A 302 -38.61 -32.99 27.36
N GLU A 303 -38.76 -33.13 26.05
CA GLU A 303 -39.20 -34.37 25.41
C GLU A 303 -38.21 -35.51 25.61
N GLU A 304 -36.91 -35.26 25.44
CA GLU A 304 -35.88 -36.26 25.70
C GLU A 304 -35.80 -36.66 27.20
N GLN A 305 -35.93 -35.71 28.11
CA GLN A 305 -36.03 -36.00 29.54
C GLN A 305 -37.24 -36.88 29.87
N LYS A 306 -38.40 -36.62 29.28
CA LYS A 306 -39.60 -37.46 29.44
C LYS A 306 -39.39 -38.87 28.89
N LYS A 307 -38.64 -39.01 27.76
CA LYS A 307 -38.30 -40.32 27.19
C LYS A 307 -37.33 -41.10 28.11
N ALA A 308 -36.32 -40.41 28.66
CA ALA A 308 -35.36 -41.01 29.60
C ALA A 308 -36.10 -41.55 30.84
N ILE A 309 -36.98 -40.77 31.46
CA ILE A 309 -37.78 -41.19 32.61
C ILE A 309 -38.63 -42.44 32.28
N ARG A 310 -39.30 -42.44 31.13
CA ARG A 310 -40.12 -43.59 30.69
C ARG A 310 -39.30 -44.83 30.43
N ALA A 311 -38.02 -44.67 30.10
CA ALA A 311 -37.07 -45.76 29.88
C ALA A 311 -36.32 -46.16 31.15
N GLY A 312 -36.65 -45.56 32.33
CA GLY A 312 -35.98 -45.86 33.60
C GLY A 312 -34.58 -45.27 33.77
N TYR A 313 -34.22 -44.28 32.98
CA TYR A 313 -32.93 -43.57 33.10
C TYR A 313 -33.11 -42.26 33.89
N ASP A 314 -31.96 -41.74 34.38
CA ASP A 314 -31.94 -40.47 35.11
C ASP A 314 -32.30 -39.28 34.22
N MET A 315 -33.00 -38.27 34.78
CA MET A 315 -33.42 -37.05 34.10
C MET A 315 -32.26 -36.22 33.55
N ASP A 316 -31.03 -36.40 34.09
CA ASP A 316 -29.85 -35.65 33.68
C ASP A 316 -29.18 -36.22 32.42
N ILE A 317 -29.65 -37.38 31.91
CA ILE A 317 -29.13 -37.98 30.67
C ILE A 317 -29.81 -37.27 29.47
N ILE A 318 -29.21 -36.16 29.05
CA ILE A 318 -29.57 -35.41 27.86
C ILE A 318 -28.53 -35.69 26.77
N PRO A 319 -28.95 -35.88 25.51
CA PRO A 319 -27.97 -35.94 24.43
C PRO A 319 -27.04 -34.73 24.48
N SER A 320 -25.73 -34.97 24.47
CA SER A 320 -24.67 -33.96 24.61
C SER A 320 -24.84 -32.81 23.61
N ASP A 321 -25.28 -33.16 22.38
CA ASP A 321 -25.49 -32.21 21.30
C ASP A 321 -26.60 -31.20 21.62
N LEU A 322 -27.71 -31.67 22.22
CA LEU A 322 -28.82 -30.81 22.57
C LEU A 322 -28.50 -29.84 23.70
N ALA A 323 -27.69 -30.28 24.66
CA ALA A 323 -27.18 -29.41 25.72
C ALA A 323 -26.22 -28.34 25.20
N THR A 324 -25.32 -28.74 24.32
CA THR A 324 -24.34 -27.84 23.68
C THR A 324 -25.07 -26.79 22.83
N TYR A 325 -25.93 -27.18 21.91
CA TYR A 325 -26.68 -26.24 21.07
C TYR A 325 -27.56 -25.27 21.88
N GLY A 326 -28.15 -25.74 22.99
CA GLY A 326 -28.93 -24.90 23.90
C GLY A 326 -28.07 -23.80 24.56
N ASN A 327 -26.86 -24.17 25.01
CA ASN A 327 -25.93 -23.23 25.63
C ASN A 327 -25.37 -22.23 24.61
N GLU A 328 -24.98 -22.70 23.41
CA GLU A 328 -24.53 -21.84 22.33
C GLU A 328 -25.58 -20.84 21.88
N ALA A 329 -26.82 -21.27 21.73
CA ALA A 329 -27.93 -20.38 21.37
C ALA A 329 -28.19 -19.30 22.44
N LYS A 330 -28.08 -19.64 23.74
CA LYS A 330 -28.20 -18.68 24.83
C LYS A 330 -27.02 -17.69 24.86
N LYS A 331 -25.79 -18.19 24.65
CA LYS A 331 -24.59 -17.33 24.52
C LYS A 331 -24.74 -16.36 23.35
N LEU A 332 -25.15 -16.85 22.19
CA LEU A 332 -25.39 -16.01 21.00
C LEU A 332 -26.47 -14.94 21.28
N LEU A 333 -27.55 -15.29 21.97
CA LEU A 333 -28.56 -14.31 22.35
C LEU A 333 -28.01 -13.24 23.28
N GLN A 334 -27.18 -13.62 24.24
CA GLN A 334 -26.51 -12.69 25.16
C GLN A 334 -25.56 -11.75 24.43
N GLU A 335 -24.76 -12.26 23.49
CA GLU A 335 -23.85 -11.46 22.67
C GLU A 335 -24.62 -10.43 21.83
N LEU A 336 -25.72 -10.82 21.19
CA LEU A 336 -26.57 -9.91 20.40
C LEU A 336 -27.29 -8.86 21.25
N GLN A 337 -27.52 -9.11 22.55
CA GLN A 337 -28.22 -8.18 23.44
C GLN A 337 -27.27 -7.26 24.24
N SER A 338 -26.07 -7.72 24.56
CA SER A 338 -25.16 -7.05 25.49
C SER A 338 -23.92 -6.44 24.84
N ARG A 339 -23.60 -6.84 23.60
CA ARG A 339 -22.44 -6.34 22.84
C ARG A 339 -22.91 -5.65 21.57
N ASN A 340 -22.03 -4.86 20.97
CA ASN A 340 -22.28 -4.24 19.67
C ASN A 340 -22.20 -5.27 18.52
N GLU A 341 -22.80 -6.45 18.72
CA GLU A 341 -22.85 -7.56 17.77
C GLU A 341 -24.13 -7.53 16.96
N ARG A 342 -24.01 -7.72 15.66
CA ARG A 342 -25.14 -7.91 14.74
C ARG A 342 -25.08 -9.30 14.13
N MET A 343 -26.18 -9.74 13.55
CA MET A 343 -26.24 -11.00 12.82
C MET A 343 -26.19 -10.74 11.33
N PHE A 344 -25.30 -11.48 10.66
CA PHE A 344 -25.14 -11.45 9.21
C PHE A 344 -25.40 -12.82 8.60
N LEU A 345 -25.87 -12.81 7.36
CA LEU A 345 -25.92 -13.99 6.49
C LEU A 345 -24.78 -13.89 5.49
N LEU A 346 -23.90 -14.88 5.49
CA LEU A 346 -22.73 -14.96 4.63
C LEU A 346 -22.89 -16.07 3.60
N THR A 347 -22.68 -15.74 2.31
CA THR A 347 -22.39 -16.71 1.24
C THR A 347 -20.93 -16.49 0.81
N PHE A 348 -20.11 -17.51 0.93
CA PHE A 348 -18.69 -17.44 0.58
C PHE A 348 -18.43 -18.32 -0.64
N ILE A 349 -18.13 -17.70 -1.78
CA ILE A 349 -17.91 -18.38 -3.06
C ILE A 349 -16.43 -18.29 -3.42
N ILE A 350 -15.85 -19.40 -3.87
CA ILE A 350 -14.50 -19.46 -4.43
C ILE A 350 -14.61 -19.93 -5.87
N LEU A 351 -14.13 -19.11 -6.78
CA LEU A 351 -14.08 -19.38 -8.20
C LEU A 351 -12.62 -19.66 -8.60
N ASN A 352 -12.31 -20.91 -8.91
CA ASN A 352 -11.01 -21.30 -9.44
C ASN A 352 -11.06 -21.33 -10.97
N THR A 353 -10.01 -20.83 -11.61
CA THR A 353 -9.86 -20.81 -13.07
C THR A 353 -8.55 -21.45 -13.51
N ALA A 354 -8.51 -21.99 -14.74
CA ALA A 354 -7.30 -22.59 -15.30
C ALA A 354 -7.35 -22.68 -16.83
N GLY A 355 -6.18 -22.81 -17.45
CA GLY A 355 -6.04 -23.04 -18.90
C GLY A 355 -6.36 -24.48 -19.34
N SER A 356 -6.40 -25.43 -18.40
CA SER A 356 -6.72 -26.84 -18.70
C SER A 356 -7.54 -27.46 -17.57
N MET A 357 -8.30 -28.49 -17.87
CA MET A 357 -9.11 -29.20 -16.89
C MET A 357 -8.25 -29.89 -15.81
N GLN A 358 -7.06 -30.38 -16.17
CA GLN A 358 -6.16 -30.99 -15.19
C GLN A 358 -5.62 -29.96 -14.20
N GLN A 359 -5.22 -28.80 -14.69
CA GLN A 359 -4.78 -27.69 -13.84
C GLN A 359 -5.92 -27.17 -12.95
N LEU A 360 -7.15 -27.09 -13.48
CA LEU A 360 -8.32 -26.72 -12.69
C LEU A 360 -8.55 -27.68 -11.51
N LYS A 361 -8.45 -28.99 -11.74
CA LYS A 361 -8.55 -29.99 -10.67
C LYS A 361 -7.48 -29.80 -9.59
N ASN A 362 -6.25 -29.50 -9.99
CA ASN A 362 -5.15 -29.23 -9.06
C ASN A 362 -5.40 -27.95 -8.23
N ASN A 363 -5.86 -26.88 -8.88
CA ASN A 363 -6.18 -25.62 -8.21
C ASN A 363 -7.31 -25.79 -7.18
N VAL A 364 -8.37 -26.52 -7.56
CA VAL A 364 -9.49 -26.83 -6.63
C VAL A 364 -9.04 -27.73 -5.49
N PHE A 365 -8.17 -28.69 -5.74
CA PHE A 365 -7.61 -29.55 -4.70
C PHE A 365 -6.78 -28.70 -3.69
N GLN A 366 -5.96 -27.78 -4.18
CA GLN A 366 -5.19 -26.87 -3.33
C GLN A 366 -6.13 -25.98 -2.48
N ALA A 367 -7.16 -25.39 -3.10
CA ALA A 367 -8.16 -24.60 -2.38
C ALA A 367 -8.90 -25.43 -1.31
N ASN A 368 -9.25 -26.69 -1.62
CA ASN A 368 -9.87 -27.57 -0.64
C ASN A 368 -8.93 -27.94 0.53
N SER A 369 -7.64 -28.13 0.24
CA SER A 369 -6.62 -28.36 1.28
C SER A 369 -6.48 -27.17 2.23
N ILE A 370 -6.56 -25.94 1.71
CA ILE A 370 -6.60 -24.72 2.53
C ILE A 370 -7.87 -24.71 3.40
N ALA A 371 -9.04 -25.00 2.84
CA ALA A 371 -10.29 -25.08 3.62
C ALA A 371 -10.18 -26.10 4.76
N GLN A 372 -9.67 -27.30 4.48
CA GLN A 372 -9.51 -28.38 5.46
C GLN A 372 -8.55 -28.01 6.59
N LYS A 373 -7.46 -27.27 6.30
CA LYS A 373 -6.53 -26.74 7.32
C LYS A 373 -7.25 -25.94 8.41
N TYR A 374 -8.35 -25.26 8.04
CA TYR A 374 -9.15 -24.44 8.94
C TYR A 374 -10.48 -25.10 9.38
N ASN A 375 -10.58 -26.42 9.31
CA ASN A 375 -11.80 -27.18 9.60
C ASN A 375 -13.03 -26.66 8.83
N CYS A 376 -12.81 -26.27 7.59
CA CYS A 376 -13.83 -25.91 6.63
C CYS A 376 -13.85 -26.91 5.48
N GLN A 377 -14.91 -26.94 4.70
CA GLN A 377 -15.04 -27.78 3.52
C GLN A 377 -15.36 -26.91 2.31
N LEU A 378 -14.63 -27.10 1.23
CA LEU A 378 -14.95 -26.48 -0.05
C LEU A 378 -15.84 -27.44 -0.86
N THR A 379 -17.10 -27.07 -1.04
CA THR A 379 -18.09 -27.89 -1.75
C THR A 379 -18.40 -27.28 -3.11
N THR A 380 -18.30 -28.09 -4.17
CA THR A 380 -18.60 -27.64 -5.55
C THR A 380 -20.08 -27.31 -5.67
N LEU A 381 -20.43 -26.27 -6.40
CA LEU A 381 -21.82 -25.89 -6.73
C LEU A 381 -22.30 -26.76 -7.91
N ASP A 382 -22.53 -28.05 -7.64
CA ASP A 382 -22.95 -28.98 -8.67
C ASP A 382 -24.31 -28.57 -9.26
N PHE A 383 -24.39 -28.55 -10.60
CA PHE A 383 -25.51 -28.11 -11.41
C PHE A 383 -25.95 -26.64 -11.21
N ARG A 384 -25.10 -25.85 -10.53
CA ARG A 384 -25.32 -24.42 -10.26
C ARG A 384 -24.08 -23.60 -10.58
N GLN A 385 -23.32 -24.02 -11.58
CA GLN A 385 -22.08 -23.38 -11.97
C GLN A 385 -22.31 -22.01 -12.62
N GLU A 386 -23.42 -21.84 -13.36
CA GLU A 386 -23.82 -20.54 -13.94
C GLU A 386 -24.10 -19.54 -12.84
N GLU A 387 -24.97 -19.90 -11.87
CA GLU A 387 -25.29 -19.02 -10.74
C GLU A 387 -24.06 -18.72 -9.88
N GLY A 388 -23.16 -19.70 -9.71
CA GLY A 388 -21.89 -19.50 -9.00
C GLY A 388 -20.98 -18.50 -9.69
N LEU A 389 -20.81 -18.60 -11.01
CA LEU A 389 -20.04 -17.64 -11.79
C LEU A 389 -20.67 -16.24 -11.75
N MET A 390 -22.00 -16.15 -11.99
CA MET A 390 -22.70 -14.85 -12.01
C MET A 390 -22.71 -14.16 -10.64
N SER A 391 -22.81 -14.93 -9.57
CA SER A 391 -22.68 -14.40 -8.20
C SER A 391 -21.25 -13.98 -7.86
N SER A 392 -20.24 -14.46 -8.59
CA SER A 392 -18.85 -14.01 -8.40
C SER A 392 -18.55 -12.66 -9.05
N LEU A 393 -19.41 -12.17 -9.94
CA LEU A 393 -19.27 -10.84 -10.54
C LEU A 393 -19.51 -9.74 -9.49
N PRO A 394 -18.76 -8.63 -9.54
CA PRO A 394 -18.89 -7.53 -8.57
C PRO A 394 -20.15 -6.65 -8.84
N LEU A 395 -21.31 -7.30 -8.77
CA LEU A 395 -22.62 -6.68 -9.01
C LEU A 395 -23.44 -6.51 -7.73
N GLY A 396 -23.06 -7.19 -6.63
CA GLY A 396 -23.85 -7.27 -5.41
C GLY A 396 -25.06 -8.23 -5.53
N LEU A 397 -25.11 -9.04 -6.60
CA LEU A 397 -26.18 -10.01 -6.83
C LEU A 397 -25.74 -11.40 -6.36
N ASN A 398 -26.51 -11.99 -5.45
CA ASN A 398 -26.29 -13.34 -4.97
C ASN A 398 -27.43 -14.27 -5.44
N GLU A 399 -27.14 -15.17 -6.36
CA GLU A 399 -28.09 -16.19 -6.83
C GLU A 399 -27.99 -17.50 -6.03
N ILE A 400 -27.00 -17.60 -5.12
CA ILE A 400 -26.76 -18.76 -4.29
C ILE A 400 -27.53 -18.62 -2.97
N THR A 401 -28.43 -19.56 -2.71
CA THR A 401 -29.28 -19.56 -1.51
C THR A 401 -28.60 -20.16 -0.27
N ILE A 402 -27.36 -20.66 -0.39
CA ILE A 402 -26.60 -21.25 0.70
C ILE A 402 -25.99 -20.12 1.53
N GLN A 403 -26.48 -19.93 2.76
CA GLN A 403 -26.07 -18.87 3.64
C GLN A 403 -25.72 -19.41 5.04
N ARG A 404 -24.67 -18.87 5.64
CA ARG A 404 -24.29 -19.12 7.04
C ARG A 404 -24.60 -17.89 7.89
N GLY A 405 -25.34 -18.07 8.97
CA GLY A 405 -25.55 -17.03 9.98
C GLY A 405 -24.31 -16.88 10.85
N LEU A 406 -23.77 -15.68 10.96
CA LEU A 406 -22.57 -15.33 11.74
C LEU A 406 -22.79 -14.01 12.48
N THR A 407 -22.09 -13.82 13.62
CA THR A 407 -22.04 -12.53 14.32
C THR A 407 -21.05 -11.58 13.66
N THR A 408 -21.05 -10.30 14.05
CA THR A 408 -20.12 -9.29 13.55
C THR A 408 -18.68 -9.77 13.69
N SER A 409 -18.28 -10.19 14.90
CA SER A 409 -16.92 -10.66 15.17
C SER A 409 -16.54 -11.88 14.34
N SER A 410 -17.49 -12.79 14.13
CA SER A 410 -17.26 -13.99 13.30
C SER A 410 -17.10 -13.67 11.81
N VAL A 411 -17.82 -12.67 11.28
CA VAL A 411 -17.63 -12.19 9.90
C VAL A 411 -16.34 -11.38 9.79
N ALA A 412 -16.01 -10.58 10.81
CA ALA A 412 -14.81 -9.75 10.83
C ALA A 412 -13.51 -10.56 10.82
N ILE A 413 -13.54 -11.84 11.24
CA ILE A 413 -12.38 -12.74 11.14
C ILE A 413 -11.88 -12.90 9.70
N PHE A 414 -12.76 -12.78 8.70
CA PHE A 414 -12.36 -12.68 7.30
C PHE A 414 -11.78 -11.29 7.02
N VAL A 415 -10.68 -10.96 7.71
CA VAL A 415 -10.02 -9.67 7.58
C VAL A 415 -9.58 -9.49 6.13
N PRO A 416 -10.04 -8.42 5.43
CA PRO A 416 -9.72 -8.24 4.02
C PRO A 416 -8.31 -7.72 3.77
N PHE A 417 -7.53 -7.55 4.84
CA PHE A 417 -6.18 -6.98 4.79
C PHE A 417 -5.15 -8.07 5.03
N THR A 418 -4.15 -8.12 4.19
CA THR A 418 -3.04 -9.08 4.26
C THR A 418 -1.72 -8.36 4.37
N THR A 419 -1.18 -7.91 3.26
CA THR A 419 0.10 -7.24 3.14
C THR A 419 -0.03 -6.14 2.11
N GLN A 420 0.49 -4.96 2.42
CA GLN A 420 0.47 -3.86 1.47
C GLN A 420 1.28 -4.22 0.22
N GLU A 421 0.62 -4.20 -0.93
CA GLU A 421 1.26 -4.29 -2.22
C GLU A 421 1.64 -2.89 -2.69
N LEU A 422 2.94 -2.66 -2.85
CA LEU A 422 3.46 -1.39 -3.36
C LEU A 422 3.86 -1.57 -4.82
N PHE A 423 2.89 -1.49 -5.70
CA PHE A 423 3.10 -1.52 -7.13
C PHE A 423 2.48 -0.28 -7.79
N GLN A 424 3.29 0.77 -7.89
CA GLN A 424 2.91 1.98 -8.59
C GLN A 424 3.34 1.91 -10.04
N THR A 425 2.42 2.19 -10.96
CA THR A 425 2.68 2.25 -12.40
C THR A 425 2.84 3.72 -12.80
N GLY A 426 4.05 4.18 -12.90
CA GLY A 426 4.35 5.57 -13.29
C GLY A 426 5.68 5.62 -14.05
N LYS A 427 5.88 6.71 -14.81
CA LYS A 427 7.12 6.90 -15.58
C LYS A 427 8.37 6.94 -14.71
N GLU A 428 8.22 7.28 -13.43
CA GLU A 428 9.31 7.46 -12.47
C GLU A 428 9.26 6.46 -11.31
N ALA A 429 8.44 5.41 -11.41
CA ALA A 429 8.41 4.34 -10.43
C ALA A 429 9.71 3.53 -10.43
N LEU A 430 10.33 3.40 -9.27
CA LEU A 430 11.60 2.71 -9.08
C LEU A 430 11.39 1.31 -8.51
N TYR A 431 12.14 0.35 -8.99
CA TYR A 431 12.18 -0.99 -8.42
C TYR A 431 12.91 -0.99 -7.08
N CYS A 432 12.21 -1.33 -6.02
CA CYS A 432 12.76 -1.41 -4.67
C CYS A 432 13.13 -2.84 -4.23
N GLY A 433 12.42 -3.84 -4.73
CA GLY A 433 12.66 -5.24 -4.36
C GLY A 433 11.47 -6.13 -4.71
N ILE A 434 11.44 -7.29 -4.04
CA ILE A 434 10.35 -8.26 -4.12
C ILE A 434 9.69 -8.35 -2.76
N ASN A 435 8.37 -8.33 -2.72
CA ASN A 435 7.62 -8.53 -1.48
C ASN A 435 7.86 -9.95 -0.96
N ALA A 436 8.34 -10.07 0.29
CA ALA A 436 8.72 -11.36 0.87
C ALA A 436 7.54 -12.33 1.09
N LEU A 437 6.31 -11.82 1.13
CA LEU A 437 5.10 -12.63 1.34
C LEU A 437 4.41 -12.99 0.02
N SER A 438 4.26 -12.02 -0.88
CA SER A 438 3.54 -12.22 -2.15
C SER A 438 4.46 -12.52 -3.33
N ASN A 439 5.77 -12.37 -3.20
CA ASN A 439 6.77 -12.42 -4.27
C ASN A 439 6.51 -11.45 -5.44
N ASN A 440 5.64 -10.46 -5.26
CA ASN A 440 5.41 -9.43 -6.26
C ASN A 440 6.50 -8.36 -6.24
N LEU A 441 6.70 -7.69 -7.39
CA LEU A 441 7.63 -6.57 -7.47
C LEU A 441 7.14 -5.40 -6.60
N ILE A 442 8.05 -4.78 -5.87
CA ILE A 442 7.83 -3.51 -5.20
C ILE A 442 8.33 -2.41 -6.11
N MET A 443 7.40 -1.63 -6.65
CA MET A 443 7.67 -0.48 -7.53
C MET A 443 7.10 0.77 -6.88
N VAL A 444 7.94 1.77 -6.62
CA VAL A 444 7.52 2.97 -5.88
C VAL A 444 8.02 4.23 -6.58
N ASP A 445 7.13 5.17 -6.83
CA ASP A 445 7.48 6.55 -7.13
C ASP A 445 7.48 7.36 -5.84
N ARG A 446 8.66 7.68 -5.33
CA ARG A 446 8.80 8.42 -4.07
C ARG A 446 8.21 9.83 -4.11
N LYS A 447 8.07 10.44 -5.30
CA LYS A 447 7.45 11.77 -5.47
C LYS A 447 5.96 11.75 -5.19
N LEU A 448 5.30 10.60 -5.38
CA LEU A 448 3.87 10.40 -5.10
C LEU A 448 3.59 10.05 -3.64
N LEU A 449 4.62 9.72 -2.86
CA LEU A 449 4.45 9.44 -1.44
C LEU A 449 4.17 10.72 -0.66
N LYS A 450 3.41 10.58 0.43
CA LYS A 450 3.17 11.68 1.37
C LYS A 450 4.47 12.28 1.90
N ASN A 451 5.50 11.47 2.02
CA ASN A 451 6.84 11.85 2.40
C ASN A 451 7.88 11.11 1.53
N PRO A 452 8.70 11.81 0.73
CA PRO A 452 9.65 11.18 -0.18
C PRO A 452 10.98 10.79 0.46
N ASN A 453 11.23 11.16 1.73
CA ASN A 453 12.49 10.89 2.41
C ASN A 453 12.70 9.38 2.62
N GLY A 454 13.94 8.92 2.63
CA GLY A 454 14.29 7.51 2.76
C GLY A 454 15.34 7.22 3.83
N LEU A 455 15.31 6.00 4.37
CA LEU A 455 16.33 5.45 5.25
C LEU A 455 16.73 4.05 4.79
N ILE A 456 18.03 3.80 4.70
CA ILE A 456 18.61 2.48 4.44
C ILE A 456 19.32 2.04 5.72
N LEU A 457 18.77 1.04 6.38
CA LEU A 457 19.24 0.52 7.66
C LEU A 457 19.78 -0.89 7.49
N GLY A 458 20.90 -1.18 8.10
CA GLY A 458 21.45 -2.54 8.07
C GLY A 458 22.82 -2.63 8.73
N THR A 459 23.12 -3.77 9.29
CA THR A 459 24.42 -4.08 9.91
C THR A 459 25.55 -4.09 8.86
N PRO A 460 26.82 -3.99 9.28
CA PRO A 460 27.95 -4.15 8.35
C PRO A 460 27.85 -5.48 7.58
N GLY A 461 28.12 -5.45 6.28
CA GLY A 461 28.03 -6.63 5.41
C GLY A 461 26.61 -7.03 4.97
N SER A 462 25.55 -6.31 5.39
CA SER A 462 24.15 -6.60 5.01
C SER A 462 23.78 -6.15 3.59
N GLY A 463 24.69 -5.49 2.87
CA GLY A 463 24.45 -4.99 1.51
C GLY A 463 23.84 -3.59 1.41
N LYS A 464 23.95 -2.74 2.45
CA LYS A 464 23.45 -1.35 2.44
C LYS A 464 23.95 -0.54 1.25
N SER A 465 25.28 -0.43 1.10
CA SER A 465 25.91 0.34 0.01
C SER A 465 25.53 -0.23 -1.36
N PHE A 466 25.39 -1.56 -1.48
CA PHE A 466 24.91 -2.19 -2.71
C PHE A 466 23.47 -1.80 -3.02
N SER A 467 22.59 -1.79 -2.02
CA SER A 467 21.19 -1.37 -2.18
C SER A 467 21.09 0.10 -2.59
N ALA A 468 21.91 0.97 -1.97
CA ALA A 468 21.97 2.38 -2.33
C ALA A 468 22.49 2.58 -3.77
N LYS A 469 23.54 1.88 -4.16
CA LYS A 469 24.07 1.93 -5.54
C LYS A 469 23.04 1.46 -6.57
N ARG A 470 22.28 0.42 -6.25
CA ARG A 470 21.18 -0.05 -7.11
C ARG A 470 20.10 1.01 -7.26
N GLU A 471 19.68 1.67 -6.15
CA GLU A 471 18.69 2.74 -6.21
C GLU A 471 19.22 3.94 -7.02
N ILE A 472 20.47 4.36 -6.81
CA ILE A 472 21.13 5.44 -7.55
C ILE A 472 21.13 5.14 -9.07
N ALA A 473 21.54 3.93 -9.46
CA ALA A 473 21.52 3.53 -10.86
C ALA A 473 20.10 3.54 -11.44
N ASN A 474 19.11 3.07 -10.68
CA ASN A 474 17.71 3.06 -11.07
C ASN A 474 17.16 4.48 -11.25
N VAL A 475 17.42 5.37 -10.30
CA VAL A 475 17.07 6.80 -10.39
C VAL A 475 17.68 7.43 -11.65
N PHE A 476 18.97 7.17 -11.91
CA PHE A 476 19.65 7.70 -13.08
C PHE A 476 19.02 7.23 -14.40
N LEU A 477 18.67 5.96 -14.52
CA LEU A 477 18.13 5.40 -15.74
C LEU A 477 16.67 5.82 -16.00
N VAL A 478 15.88 6.03 -14.94
CA VAL A 478 14.42 6.23 -15.02
C VAL A 478 14.02 7.70 -14.95
N THR A 479 14.67 8.52 -14.10
CA THR A 479 14.28 9.92 -13.85
C THR A 479 15.26 10.92 -14.50
N ASP A 480 14.98 12.21 -14.35
CA ASP A 480 15.91 13.31 -14.70
C ASP A 480 16.44 14.02 -13.45
N ASP A 481 16.21 13.45 -12.27
CA ASP A 481 16.65 14.02 -10.99
C ASP A 481 18.16 14.17 -10.91
N ASP A 482 18.63 15.21 -10.25
CA ASP A 482 20.03 15.28 -9.84
C ASP A 482 20.30 14.33 -8.69
N ILE A 483 21.47 13.73 -8.68
CA ILE A 483 21.89 12.74 -7.69
C ILE A 483 23.18 13.24 -7.03
N ILE A 484 23.11 13.47 -5.72
CA ILE A 484 24.26 13.92 -4.94
C ILE A 484 24.52 12.90 -3.83
N ILE A 485 25.78 12.54 -3.65
CA ILE A 485 26.20 11.49 -2.72
C ILE A 485 27.25 12.08 -1.78
N CYS A 486 27.02 12.00 -0.49
CA CYS A 486 28.05 12.21 0.54
C CYS A 486 28.71 10.86 0.84
N ASP A 487 29.96 10.70 0.48
CA ASP A 487 30.71 9.43 0.47
C ASP A 487 31.93 9.46 1.41
N PRO A 488 31.69 9.15 2.72
CA PRO A 488 32.78 9.17 3.70
C PRO A 488 33.74 7.97 3.61
N GLU A 489 33.40 6.94 2.84
CA GLU A 489 34.22 5.72 2.71
C GLU A 489 34.75 5.46 1.28
N ALA A 490 34.47 6.39 0.34
CA ALA A 490 34.89 6.31 -1.09
C ALA A 490 34.38 5.02 -1.79
N GLU A 491 33.13 4.66 -1.53
CA GLU A 491 32.54 3.47 -2.10
C GLU A 491 31.80 3.72 -3.43
N TYR A 492 31.37 4.96 -3.70
CA TYR A 492 30.48 5.29 -4.82
C TYR A 492 31.21 5.79 -6.06
N GLY A 493 32.48 6.15 -5.96
CA GLY A 493 33.29 6.70 -7.05
C GLY A 493 33.20 5.92 -8.36
N PRO A 494 33.46 4.60 -8.39
CA PRO A 494 33.36 3.80 -9.61
C PRO A 494 31.98 3.83 -10.27
N LEU A 495 30.90 3.84 -9.48
CA LEU A 495 29.54 3.95 -10.02
C LEU A 495 29.31 5.31 -10.68
N VAL A 496 29.74 6.39 -10.01
CA VAL A 496 29.54 7.77 -10.49
C VAL A 496 30.32 7.97 -11.79
N GLU A 497 31.55 7.48 -11.89
CA GLU A 497 32.35 7.53 -13.11
C GLU A 497 31.72 6.77 -14.27
N HIS A 498 31.16 5.57 -14.02
CA HIS A 498 30.40 4.80 -15.02
C HIS A 498 29.13 5.49 -15.49
N LEU A 499 28.54 6.31 -14.66
CA LEU A 499 27.35 7.12 -15.00
C LEU A 499 27.76 8.49 -15.62
N HIS A 500 29.02 8.67 -15.97
CA HIS A 500 29.60 9.92 -16.47
C HIS A 500 29.34 11.10 -15.51
N GLY A 501 29.34 10.81 -14.21
CA GLY A 501 29.20 11.80 -13.16
C GLY A 501 30.54 12.38 -12.73
N GLN A 502 30.51 13.21 -11.70
CA GLN A 502 31.69 13.88 -11.15
C GLN A 502 31.98 13.39 -9.74
N VAL A 503 33.21 13.01 -9.48
CA VAL A 503 33.72 12.72 -8.13
C VAL A 503 34.57 13.91 -7.67
N ILE A 504 34.15 14.58 -6.61
CA ILE A 504 34.86 15.70 -5.98
C ILE A 504 35.56 15.14 -4.74
N LYS A 505 36.90 15.10 -4.80
CA LYS A 505 37.70 14.58 -3.71
C LYS A 505 38.13 15.71 -2.78
N ILE A 506 37.58 15.71 -1.56
CA ILE A 506 37.95 16.68 -0.52
C ILE A 506 38.95 16.02 0.43
N SER A 507 40.19 16.47 0.37
CA SER A 507 41.27 15.98 1.24
C SER A 507 42.31 17.06 1.49
N PRO A 508 43.19 16.92 2.51
CA PRO A 508 44.25 17.88 2.76
C PRO A 508 45.25 18.01 1.60
N THR A 509 45.30 17.04 0.71
CA THR A 509 46.18 17.00 -0.46
C THR A 509 45.48 17.26 -1.79
N SER A 510 44.17 17.47 -1.77
CA SER A 510 43.40 17.76 -2.97
C SER A 510 43.56 19.21 -3.40
N THR A 511 43.36 19.44 -4.69
CA THR A 511 43.22 20.77 -5.28
C THR A 511 41.76 21.22 -5.40
N ASP A 512 40.83 20.37 -5.01
CA ASP A 512 39.40 20.67 -5.02
C ASP A 512 39.01 21.28 -3.68
N TYR A 513 38.49 22.50 -3.72
CA TYR A 513 38.11 23.26 -2.54
C TYR A 513 36.65 23.62 -2.59
N ILE A 514 36.02 23.58 -1.42
CA ILE A 514 34.62 24.00 -1.18
C ILE A 514 34.64 25.01 -0.03
N ASN A 515 34.13 26.20 -0.28
CA ASN A 515 34.04 27.26 0.70
C ASN A 515 32.78 27.03 1.59
N PRO A 516 32.93 26.80 2.90
CA PRO A 516 31.80 26.71 3.79
C PRO A 516 31.03 28.03 3.94
N MET A 517 31.60 29.13 3.52
CA MET A 517 30.97 30.44 3.57
C MET A 517 30.19 30.79 2.28
N ASP A 518 30.11 29.92 1.28
CA ASP A 518 29.32 30.19 0.08
C ASP A 518 27.85 30.46 0.43
N LEU A 519 27.29 31.55 -0.08
CA LEU A 519 25.92 32.00 0.15
C LEU A 519 25.19 32.12 -1.18
N ASN A 520 24.08 31.40 -1.31
CA ASN A 520 23.12 31.60 -2.38
C ASN A 520 22.02 32.57 -1.92
N LEU A 521 21.83 33.68 -2.63
CA LEU A 521 20.81 34.68 -2.29
C LEU A 521 19.37 34.18 -2.46
N ASN A 522 19.17 33.12 -3.26
CA ASN A 522 17.86 32.45 -3.46
C ASN A 522 17.61 31.30 -2.47
N TYR A 523 18.27 31.34 -1.31
CA TYR A 523 18.32 30.25 -0.33
C TYR A 523 16.96 29.96 0.35
N SER A 524 16.03 30.92 0.35
CA SER A 524 14.71 30.78 0.98
C SER A 524 13.71 31.81 0.43
N ASP A 525 12.45 31.41 0.33
CA ASP A 525 11.34 32.30 -0.04
C ASP A 525 10.86 33.19 1.11
N ASP A 526 10.94 32.68 2.34
CA ASP A 526 10.27 33.25 3.53
C ASP A 526 11.26 33.77 4.58
N GLU A 527 12.54 33.41 4.51
CA GLU A 527 13.56 33.74 5.52
C GLU A 527 14.77 34.45 4.88
N ASN A 528 15.42 35.29 5.67
CA ASN A 528 16.65 35.93 5.23
C ASN A 528 17.73 34.84 4.97
N PRO A 529 18.30 34.74 3.74
CA PRO A 529 19.35 33.76 3.41
C PRO A 529 20.50 33.74 4.40
N LEU A 530 20.85 34.92 4.93
CA LEU A 530 21.91 35.06 5.93
C LEU A 530 21.57 34.39 7.27
N SER A 531 20.30 34.32 7.66
CA SER A 531 19.88 33.66 8.91
C SER A 531 20.17 32.16 8.85
N LEU A 532 19.75 31.49 7.75
CA LEU A 532 20.03 30.07 7.55
C LEU A 532 21.53 29.78 7.44
N LYS A 533 22.27 30.69 6.79
CA LYS A 533 23.71 30.55 6.71
C LYS A 533 24.38 30.75 8.08
N SER A 534 23.86 31.65 8.91
CA SER A 534 24.33 31.81 10.28
C SER A 534 24.10 30.52 11.10
N ASP A 535 22.94 29.86 10.98
CA ASP A 535 22.66 28.57 11.65
C ASP A 535 23.63 27.48 11.19
N PHE A 536 23.94 27.42 9.90
CA PHE A 536 24.97 26.52 9.37
C PHE A 536 26.35 26.82 9.98
N ILE A 537 26.78 28.08 10.02
CA ILE A 537 28.08 28.49 10.60
C ILE A 537 28.12 28.21 12.11
N LEU A 538 27.02 28.42 12.84
CA LEU A 538 26.91 28.01 14.23
C LEU A 538 27.13 26.51 14.41
N SER A 539 26.51 25.67 13.55
CA SER A 539 26.71 24.22 13.57
C SER A 539 28.16 23.83 13.24
N LEU A 540 28.78 24.53 12.30
CA LEU A 540 30.19 24.34 11.94
C LEU A 540 31.10 24.69 13.13
N CYS A 541 30.90 25.85 13.76
CA CYS A 541 31.66 26.29 14.93
C CYS A 541 31.44 25.33 16.13
N GLU A 542 30.25 24.77 16.32
CA GLU A 542 30.01 23.78 17.36
C GLU A 542 30.85 22.52 17.18
N LEU A 543 30.98 22.03 15.95
CA LEU A 543 31.88 20.89 15.66
C LEU A 543 33.36 21.19 15.91
N ILE A 544 33.78 22.46 15.81
CA ILE A 544 35.16 22.91 16.01
C ILE A 544 35.44 23.23 17.48
N VAL A 545 34.58 23.96 18.14
CA VAL A 545 34.81 24.62 19.43
C VAL A 545 34.00 23.98 20.57
N GLY A 546 32.77 23.51 20.30
CA GLY A 546 31.71 23.27 21.26
C GLY A 546 31.94 22.17 22.31
N GLY A 547 32.95 21.31 22.17
CA GLY A 547 33.24 20.25 23.14
C GLY A 547 32.03 19.32 23.42
N LYS A 548 31.83 18.92 24.69
CA LYS A 548 30.72 18.03 25.09
C LYS A 548 29.41 18.76 25.37
N ASP A 549 29.49 20.03 25.72
CA ASP A 549 28.35 20.83 26.16
C ASP A 549 27.80 21.77 25.06
N GLY A 550 28.35 21.68 23.86
CA GLY A 550 27.99 22.55 22.73
C GLY A 550 28.50 23.98 22.90
N LEU A 551 28.02 24.89 22.04
CA LEU A 551 28.33 26.31 22.11
C LEU A 551 27.50 27.03 23.21
N MET A 552 28.16 27.83 24.05
CA MET A 552 27.49 28.64 25.05
C MET A 552 26.67 29.80 24.40
N PRO A 553 25.59 30.28 25.03
CA PRO A 553 24.76 31.34 24.46
C PRO A 553 25.52 32.61 24.07
N VAL A 554 26.57 32.97 24.81
CA VAL A 554 27.44 34.11 24.50
C VAL A 554 28.22 33.87 23.23
N GLU A 555 28.79 32.68 23.08
CA GLU A 555 29.54 32.25 21.87
C GLU A 555 28.66 32.27 20.63
N LYS A 556 27.43 31.76 20.72
CA LYS A 556 26.45 31.81 19.62
C LYS A 556 26.16 33.23 19.16
N THR A 557 25.98 34.17 20.14
CA THR A 557 25.71 35.57 19.84
C THR A 557 26.91 36.25 19.15
N ILE A 558 28.12 35.93 19.59
CA ILE A 558 29.34 36.50 19.01
C ILE A 558 29.53 35.99 17.58
N ILE A 559 29.37 34.68 17.33
CA ILE A 559 29.48 34.08 16.00
C ILE A 559 28.43 34.68 15.05
N ASP A 560 27.14 34.75 15.43
CA ASP A 560 26.10 35.34 14.59
C ASP A 560 26.39 36.80 14.23
N ARG A 561 26.86 37.60 15.21
CA ARG A 561 27.28 38.98 14.98
C ARG A 561 28.43 39.08 13.98
N CYS A 562 29.48 38.29 14.13
CA CYS A 562 30.61 38.26 13.23
C CYS A 562 30.23 37.77 11.81
N VAL A 563 29.40 36.77 11.68
CA VAL A 563 28.86 36.31 10.42
C VAL A 563 28.17 37.43 9.66
N ARG A 564 27.31 38.20 10.32
CA ARG A 564 26.63 39.37 9.70
C ARG A 564 27.60 40.44 9.24
N LEU A 565 28.66 40.66 9.97
CA LEU A 565 29.70 41.64 9.60
C LEU A 565 30.48 41.20 8.39
N VAL A 566 30.89 39.95 8.33
CA VAL A 566 31.71 39.38 7.25
C VAL A 566 30.95 39.37 5.90
N TYR A 567 29.65 39.09 5.93
CA TYR A 567 28.85 39.09 4.70
C TYR A 567 28.40 40.47 4.21
N ARG A 568 28.67 41.54 4.96
CA ARG A 568 28.19 42.88 4.63
C ARG A 568 28.69 43.35 3.24
N ASN A 569 29.95 43.06 2.89
CA ASN A 569 30.51 43.43 1.60
C ASN A 569 29.85 42.67 0.46
N TYR A 570 29.66 41.37 0.62
CA TYR A 570 29.01 40.52 -0.38
C TYR A 570 27.52 40.90 -0.59
N LEU A 571 26.79 41.21 0.47
CA LEU A 571 25.39 41.62 0.34
C LEU A 571 25.21 42.96 -0.34
N ASN A 572 26.20 43.86 -0.25
CA ASN A 572 26.17 45.15 -0.93
C ASN A 572 26.58 45.02 -2.43
N ASP A 573 27.46 44.08 -2.73
CA ASP A 573 27.98 43.84 -4.09
C ASP A 573 28.22 42.32 -4.28
N PRO A 574 27.19 41.58 -4.71
CA PRO A 574 27.19 40.11 -4.74
C PRO A 574 28.02 39.55 -5.91
N ARG A 575 29.30 39.80 -5.90
CA ARG A 575 30.28 39.21 -6.82
C ARG A 575 31.07 38.08 -6.16
N PRO A 576 31.45 37.03 -6.89
CA PRO A 576 32.24 35.90 -6.35
C PRO A 576 33.52 36.35 -5.60
N GLU A 577 34.16 37.45 -6.05
CA GLU A 577 35.35 38.00 -5.45
C GLU A 577 35.11 38.55 -4.03
N ASN A 578 33.87 38.95 -3.72
CA ASN A 578 33.46 39.48 -2.41
C ASN A 578 32.93 38.39 -1.47
N MET A 579 32.88 37.14 -1.94
CA MET A 579 32.43 36.02 -1.11
C MET A 579 33.44 35.78 0.01
N PRO A 580 33.03 35.83 1.28
CA PRO A 580 33.96 35.59 2.37
C PRO A 580 34.42 34.14 2.43
N ILE A 581 35.57 33.92 3.03
CA ILE A 581 36.12 32.61 3.39
C ILE A 581 36.17 32.46 4.92
N LEU A 582 36.48 31.28 5.41
CA LEU A 582 36.58 31.01 6.85
C LEU A 582 37.61 31.91 7.55
N GLY A 583 38.66 32.30 6.82
CA GLY A 583 39.67 33.27 7.28
C GLY A 583 39.10 34.64 7.59
N ASP A 584 38.13 35.12 6.82
CA ASP A 584 37.47 36.41 7.08
C ASP A 584 36.68 36.39 8.40
N LEU A 585 36.01 35.25 8.69
CA LEU A 585 35.33 35.06 9.98
C LEU A 585 36.32 35.03 11.14
N TYR A 586 37.47 34.32 10.94
CA TYR A 586 38.55 34.29 11.93
C TYR A 586 39.09 35.69 12.25
N GLU A 587 39.41 36.50 11.24
CA GLU A 587 39.91 37.86 11.41
C GLU A 587 38.87 38.77 12.06
N GLU A 588 37.55 38.59 11.77
CA GLU A 588 36.50 39.38 12.40
C GLU A 588 36.30 39.02 13.87
N LEU A 589 36.43 37.72 14.22
CA LEU A 589 36.40 37.25 15.62
C LEU A 589 37.58 37.82 16.42
N ARG A 590 38.77 37.91 15.82
CA ARG A 590 39.97 38.51 16.46
C ARG A 590 39.84 40.01 16.77
N LYS A 591 38.98 40.71 16.03
CA LYS A 591 38.71 42.15 16.29
C LYS A 591 37.78 42.39 17.47
N GLN A 592 37.12 41.34 17.98
CA GLN A 592 36.19 41.49 19.13
C GLN A 592 36.99 41.49 20.45
N ASP A 593 36.54 42.26 21.39
CA ASP A 593 37.25 42.44 22.72
C ASP A 593 36.89 41.30 23.71
N GLU A 594 35.85 40.52 23.44
CA GLU A 594 35.36 39.49 24.35
C GLU A 594 36.33 38.29 24.39
N LYS A 595 36.53 37.72 25.58
CA LYS A 595 37.37 36.53 25.78
C LYS A 595 36.89 35.32 25.04
N GLU A 596 35.59 35.16 24.95
CA GLU A 596 34.94 34.08 24.22
C GLU A 596 35.21 34.18 22.71
N ALA A 597 35.24 35.40 22.16
CA ALA A 597 35.61 35.61 20.76
C ALA A 597 37.06 35.20 20.49
N GLN A 598 37.98 35.54 21.39
CA GLN A 598 39.38 35.13 21.28
C GLN A 598 39.55 33.62 21.42
N TYR A 599 38.74 32.98 22.29
CA TYR A 599 38.72 31.53 22.44
C TYR A 599 38.26 30.85 21.16
N ILE A 600 37.15 31.29 20.54
CA ILE A 600 36.64 30.79 19.28
C ILE A 600 37.68 30.99 18.15
N ALA A 601 38.28 32.19 18.05
CA ALA A 601 39.30 32.49 17.08
C ALA A 601 40.50 31.53 17.22
N THR A 602 40.98 31.32 18.44
CA THR A 602 42.10 30.40 18.70
C THR A 602 41.74 28.94 18.28
N ALA A 603 40.52 28.51 18.52
CA ALA A 603 40.10 27.18 18.09
C ALA A 603 39.96 27.04 16.56
N LEU A 604 39.58 28.13 15.86
CA LEU A 604 39.51 28.19 14.42
C LEU A 604 40.86 28.26 13.73
N GLU A 605 41.93 28.71 14.42
CA GLU A 605 43.24 28.97 13.84
C GLU A 605 43.82 27.77 13.08
N ILE A 606 43.65 26.54 13.60
CA ILE A 606 44.14 25.31 12.94
C ILE A 606 43.45 25.06 11.60
N TYR A 607 42.21 25.55 11.42
CA TYR A 607 41.42 25.38 10.19
C TYR A 607 41.61 26.53 9.20
N VAL A 608 42.27 27.63 9.62
CA VAL A 608 42.49 28.82 8.79
C VAL A 608 43.93 28.92 8.35
N THR A 609 44.88 28.95 9.31
CA THR A 609 46.32 29.12 9.07
C THR A 609 47.10 27.85 9.38
N GLY A 610 46.53 26.89 10.05
CA GLY A 610 47.14 25.64 10.47
C GLY A 610 47.08 24.52 9.42
N SER A 611 47.36 23.31 9.88
CA SER A 611 47.45 22.10 9.03
C SER A 611 46.14 21.56 8.49
N LEU A 612 45.00 22.09 8.96
CA LEU A 612 43.64 21.62 8.57
C LEU A 612 42.90 22.67 7.73
N ASN A 613 43.61 23.50 6.97
CA ASN A 613 43.07 24.66 6.25
C ASN A 613 42.34 24.31 4.94
N VAL A 614 41.98 23.07 4.68
CA VAL A 614 41.34 22.61 3.46
C VAL A 614 40.03 23.33 3.12
N PHE A 615 39.36 23.89 4.12
CA PHE A 615 38.09 24.62 3.97
C PHE A 615 38.26 26.15 3.99
N ASN A 616 39.48 26.65 4.01
CA ASN A 616 39.78 28.08 3.99
C ASN A 616 40.17 28.57 2.59
N HIS A 617 39.44 28.19 1.57
CA HIS A 617 39.66 28.57 0.18
C HIS A 617 38.35 28.93 -0.49
N GLN A 618 38.38 29.71 -1.56
CA GLN A 618 37.23 29.90 -2.44
C GLN A 618 36.89 28.59 -3.15
N THR A 619 35.64 28.36 -3.39
CA THR A 619 35.17 27.20 -4.16
C THR A 619 35.70 27.27 -5.58
N ASN A 620 36.41 26.24 -6.00
CA ASN A 620 37.00 26.12 -7.34
C ASN A 620 36.46 24.92 -8.13
N VAL A 621 35.52 24.18 -7.58
CA VAL A 621 34.87 23.05 -8.25
C VAL A 621 33.57 23.50 -8.89
N ASP A 622 33.40 23.15 -10.16
CA ASP A 622 32.16 23.44 -10.89
C ASP A 622 31.24 22.21 -10.85
N VAL A 623 30.19 22.32 -10.07
CA VAL A 623 29.27 21.20 -9.81
C VAL A 623 28.06 21.28 -10.73
N HIS A 624 28.25 21.03 -12.04
CA HIS A 624 27.13 21.00 -12.99
C HIS A 624 26.70 19.60 -13.40
N SER A 625 27.45 18.57 -13.04
CA SER A 625 27.07 17.19 -13.35
C SER A 625 25.76 16.79 -12.68
N ARG A 626 24.99 16.00 -13.39
CA ARG A 626 23.74 15.39 -12.86
C ARG A 626 24.00 14.44 -11.70
N VAL A 627 25.14 13.75 -11.70
CA VAL A 627 25.55 12.81 -10.64
C VAL A 627 26.86 13.30 -10.04
N VAL A 628 26.84 13.58 -8.75
CA VAL A 628 28.03 14.09 -8.04
C VAL A 628 28.23 13.27 -6.75
N ALA A 629 29.45 12.78 -6.56
CA ALA A 629 29.88 12.21 -5.29
C ALA A 629 30.97 13.09 -4.65
N TYR A 630 30.74 13.41 -3.39
CA TYR A 630 31.75 14.05 -2.54
C TYR A 630 32.51 12.99 -1.78
N ASP A 631 33.73 12.64 -2.26
CA ASP A 631 34.63 11.73 -1.57
C ASP A 631 35.38 12.48 -0.46
N ILE A 632 35.02 12.17 0.77
CA ILE A 632 35.60 12.77 1.98
C ILE A 632 36.35 11.75 2.84
N LYS A 633 36.75 10.61 2.26
CA LYS A 633 37.40 9.50 2.98
C LYS A 633 38.73 9.90 3.61
N GLU A 634 39.54 10.68 2.87
CA GLU A 634 40.87 11.09 3.31
C GLU A 634 40.85 12.24 4.33
N LEU A 635 39.65 12.80 4.63
CA LEU A 635 39.50 13.69 5.77
C LEU A 635 39.64 12.86 7.06
N GLY A 636 40.58 13.21 7.92
CA GLY A 636 40.76 12.58 9.23
C GLY A 636 39.47 12.69 10.07
N LYS A 637 39.40 11.95 11.16
CA LYS A 637 38.18 11.86 12.01
C LYS A 637 37.58 13.21 12.42
N GLN A 638 38.44 14.23 12.65
CA GLN A 638 37.98 15.59 13.00
C GLN A 638 37.31 16.29 11.83
N LEU A 639 37.94 16.24 10.63
CA LEU A 639 37.43 16.92 9.45
C LEU A 639 36.27 16.18 8.78
N LYS A 640 36.10 14.88 9.01
CA LYS A 640 35.05 14.09 8.33
C LYS A 640 33.64 14.60 8.65
N LYS A 641 33.35 14.92 9.92
CA LYS A 641 32.05 15.48 10.31
C LYS A 641 31.82 16.88 9.73
N ILE A 642 32.87 17.70 9.73
CA ILE A 642 32.86 19.04 9.14
C ILE A 642 32.62 18.93 7.63
N GLY A 643 33.31 18.04 6.95
CA GLY A 643 33.14 17.78 5.53
C GLY A 643 31.70 17.34 5.19
N MET A 644 31.11 16.44 5.98
CA MET A 644 29.71 16.02 5.80
C MET A 644 28.73 17.19 5.97
N LEU A 645 28.96 18.05 6.95
CA LEU A 645 28.12 19.22 7.18
C LEU A 645 28.22 20.23 6.02
N ILE A 646 29.43 20.46 5.50
CA ILE A 646 29.68 21.34 4.35
C ILE A 646 28.99 20.76 3.08
N VAL A 647 29.16 19.48 2.84
CA VAL A 647 28.46 18.80 1.71
C VAL A 647 26.96 19.00 1.83
N GLN A 648 26.38 18.88 3.02
CA GLN A 648 24.93 19.07 3.23
C GLN A 648 24.47 20.49 2.88
N ASP A 649 25.25 21.51 3.20
CA ASP A 649 24.98 22.89 2.81
C ASP A 649 25.09 23.08 1.28
N GLN A 650 26.07 22.49 0.63
CA GLN A 650 26.20 22.51 -0.83
C GLN A 650 25.02 21.81 -1.53
N VAL A 651 24.55 20.70 -0.96
CA VAL A 651 23.34 20.04 -1.46
C VAL A 651 22.11 20.93 -1.34
N TRP A 652 21.99 21.66 -0.23
CA TRP A 652 20.89 22.61 -0.06
C TRP A 652 20.94 23.70 -1.13
N ASN A 653 22.12 24.25 -1.42
CA ASN A 653 22.30 25.20 -2.52
C ASN A 653 21.84 24.60 -3.86
N ARG A 654 22.14 23.34 -4.15
CA ARG A 654 21.73 22.67 -5.37
C ARG A 654 20.21 22.46 -5.43
N VAL A 655 19.59 22.09 -4.32
CA VAL A 655 18.13 21.92 -4.21
C VAL A 655 17.41 23.24 -4.51
N THR A 656 17.92 24.37 -4.02
CA THR A 656 17.32 25.68 -4.28
C THR A 656 17.40 26.08 -5.75
N VAL A 657 18.53 25.84 -6.41
CA VAL A 657 18.71 26.08 -7.84
C VAL A 657 17.79 25.17 -8.68
N ASN A 658 17.74 23.89 -8.34
CA ASN A 658 16.92 22.90 -9.07
C ASN A 658 15.42 23.16 -8.92
N ARG A 659 14.98 23.72 -7.79
CA ARG A 659 13.58 24.13 -7.59
C ARG A 659 13.10 25.13 -8.64
N GLU A 660 13.92 26.14 -8.94
CA GLU A 660 13.61 27.13 -9.99
C GLU A 660 13.49 26.48 -11.38
N ALA A 661 14.29 25.45 -11.62
CA ALA A 661 14.23 24.64 -12.84
C ALA A 661 13.15 23.55 -12.83
N HIS A 662 12.31 23.49 -11.81
CA HIS A 662 11.33 22.39 -11.58
C HIS A 662 11.94 20.99 -11.62
N LYS A 663 13.16 20.85 -11.15
CA LYS A 663 13.93 19.62 -11.12
C LYS A 663 14.11 19.11 -9.69
N SER A 664 13.95 17.83 -9.46
CA SER A 664 14.15 17.23 -8.14
C SER A 664 15.63 16.86 -7.91
N THR A 665 16.02 16.83 -6.64
CA THR A 665 17.37 16.46 -6.21
C THR A 665 17.32 15.30 -5.23
N ARG A 666 18.01 14.21 -5.53
CA ARG A 666 18.22 13.05 -4.65
C ARG A 666 19.52 13.21 -3.89
N TYR A 667 19.47 13.13 -2.58
CA TYR A 667 20.65 13.25 -1.72
C TYR A 667 20.86 11.98 -0.90
N TYR A 668 21.95 11.28 -1.13
CA TYR A 668 22.36 10.08 -0.39
C TYR A 668 23.44 10.43 0.62
N ILE A 669 23.18 10.14 1.90
CA ILE A 669 24.10 10.44 3.02
C ILE A 669 24.56 9.11 3.59
N ASP A 670 25.76 8.69 3.23
CA ASP A 670 26.34 7.50 3.87
C ASP A 670 26.89 7.84 5.27
N GLU A 671 26.86 6.88 6.17
CA GLU A 671 27.23 7.02 7.59
C GLU A 671 26.53 8.23 8.27
N MET A 672 25.25 8.46 7.95
CA MET A 672 24.47 9.60 8.44
C MET A 672 24.53 9.80 9.96
N HIS A 673 24.71 8.72 10.72
CA HIS A 673 24.81 8.77 12.19
C HIS A 673 25.93 9.70 12.69
N LEU A 674 26.94 9.99 11.88
CA LEU A 674 28.01 10.91 12.24
C LEU A 674 27.53 12.35 12.41
N LEU A 675 26.48 12.75 11.67
CA LEU A 675 25.86 14.08 11.77
C LEU A 675 24.86 14.21 12.92
N LEU A 676 24.46 13.09 13.51
CA LEU A 676 23.40 13.06 14.53
C LEU A 676 23.92 12.98 15.97
N LYS A 677 25.24 12.99 16.17
CA LYS A 677 25.87 12.85 17.49
C LYS A 677 25.90 14.13 18.31
N GLU A 678 26.03 15.27 17.64
CA GLU A 678 26.10 16.58 18.27
C GLU A 678 24.75 17.28 18.13
N GLU A 679 24.26 17.94 19.19
CA GLU A 679 22.89 18.48 19.27
C GLU A 679 22.60 19.51 18.16
N GLN A 680 23.48 20.50 17.99
CA GLN A 680 23.28 21.56 17.00
C GLN A 680 23.34 21.02 15.55
N THR A 681 24.28 20.11 15.27
CA THR A 681 24.42 19.49 13.95
C THR A 681 23.22 18.58 13.66
N ALA A 682 22.73 17.85 14.66
CA ALA A 682 21.52 17.04 14.52
C ALA A 682 20.29 17.94 14.25
N SER A 683 20.14 19.03 14.98
CA SER A 683 19.05 20.01 14.80
C SER A 683 19.07 20.61 13.38
N TYR A 684 20.22 21.06 12.91
CA TYR A 684 20.40 21.57 11.54
C TYR A 684 20.07 20.50 10.48
N THR A 685 20.57 19.29 10.67
CA THR A 685 20.30 18.17 9.75
C THR A 685 18.81 17.87 9.67
N ILE A 686 18.09 17.82 10.80
CA ILE A 686 16.65 17.56 10.88
C ILE A 686 15.86 18.69 10.21
N GLU A 687 16.26 19.93 10.42
CA GLU A 687 15.61 21.08 9.81
C GLU A 687 15.69 21.03 8.29
N ILE A 688 16.88 20.82 7.75
CA ILE A 688 17.10 20.64 6.31
C ILE A 688 16.33 19.43 5.79
N TRP A 689 16.30 18.30 6.52
CA TRP A 689 15.54 17.10 6.15
C TRP A 689 14.06 17.36 5.99
N LYS A 690 13.48 18.20 6.86
CA LYS A 690 12.07 18.64 6.78
C LYS A 690 11.84 19.59 5.60
N ARG A 691 12.78 20.50 5.35
CA ARG A 691 12.71 21.51 4.27
C ARG A 691 12.83 20.89 2.89
N PHE A 692 13.68 19.88 2.72
CA PHE A 692 13.88 19.20 1.43
C PHE A 692 12.56 18.83 0.75
N ARG A 693 11.61 18.31 1.51
CA ARG A 693 10.29 17.93 1.00
C ARG A 693 9.56 19.07 0.28
N LYS A 694 9.61 20.28 0.81
CA LYS A 694 8.91 21.46 0.22
C LYS A 694 9.64 21.96 -1.03
N TRP A 695 10.92 21.66 -1.15
CA TRP A 695 11.81 22.21 -2.17
C TRP A 695 12.21 21.21 -3.26
N GLY A 696 11.56 20.04 -3.29
CA GLY A 696 11.86 19.01 -4.30
C GLY A 696 13.11 18.19 -4.03
N GLY A 697 13.69 18.32 -2.82
CA GLY A 697 14.76 17.47 -2.35
C GLY A 697 14.24 16.15 -1.75
N MET A 698 14.96 15.07 -1.99
CA MET A 698 14.63 13.72 -1.49
C MET A 698 15.88 13.11 -0.82
N PRO A 699 16.08 13.38 0.47
CA PRO A 699 17.22 12.82 1.19
C PRO A 699 17.01 11.33 1.48
N THR A 700 18.10 10.58 1.47
CA THR A 700 18.18 9.16 1.87
C THR A 700 19.36 8.99 2.80
N GLY A 701 19.08 8.72 4.08
CA GLY A 701 20.09 8.44 5.08
C GLY A 701 20.46 6.97 5.10
N ILE A 702 21.76 6.67 5.16
CA ILE A 702 22.28 5.31 5.24
C ILE A 702 23.03 5.17 6.57
N THR A 703 22.64 4.19 7.38
CA THR A 703 23.29 3.99 8.69
C THR A 703 23.26 2.52 9.12
N GLN A 704 24.15 2.18 10.05
CA GLN A 704 24.34 0.80 10.50
C GLN A 704 23.46 0.45 11.72
N ASN A 705 23.08 1.42 12.53
CA ASN A 705 22.46 1.16 13.82
C ASN A 705 21.26 2.06 14.07
N VAL A 706 20.11 1.44 14.30
CA VAL A 706 18.86 2.15 14.63
C VAL A 706 18.99 2.89 15.98
N LYS A 707 19.78 2.39 16.93
CA LYS A 707 19.98 3.05 18.23
C LYS A 707 20.59 4.44 18.10
N ASP A 708 21.45 4.65 17.10
CA ASP A 708 22.05 5.98 16.86
C ASP A 708 20.99 6.99 16.39
N LEU A 709 19.93 6.51 15.73
CA LEU A 709 18.79 7.33 15.30
C LEU A 709 17.76 7.55 16.41
N LEU A 710 17.77 6.76 17.47
CA LEU A 710 16.87 6.87 18.62
C LEU A 710 17.57 7.54 19.83
N SER A 711 18.74 8.12 19.63
CA SER A 711 19.55 8.69 20.71
C SER A 711 19.00 9.98 21.28
N SER A 712 18.18 10.72 20.53
CA SER A 712 17.52 11.95 20.99
C SER A 712 16.11 12.07 20.42
N ARG A 713 15.27 12.84 21.09
CA ARG A 713 13.90 13.16 20.66
C ARG A 713 13.86 13.93 19.34
N GLU A 714 14.88 14.76 19.08
CA GLU A 714 15.05 15.49 17.84
C GLU A 714 15.25 14.53 16.68
N VAL A 715 16.09 13.50 16.85
CA VAL A 715 16.39 12.49 15.83
C VAL A 715 15.19 11.56 15.57
N GLU A 716 14.37 11.25 16.58
CA GLU A 716 13.11 10.53 16.38
C GLU A 716 12.18 11.23 15.37
N ASN A 717 12.26 12.55 15.26
CA ASN A 717 11.51 13.31 14.25
C ASN A 717 11.89 12.95 12.81
N ILE A 718 13.10 12.43 12.54
CA ILE A 718 13.51 11.93 11.23
C ILE A 718 12.62 10.76 10.82
N PHE A 719 12.33 9.83 11.74
CA PHE A 719 11.41 8.72 11.47
C PHE A 719 9.99 9.19 11.17
N GLY A 720 9.48 10.17 11.93
CA GLY A 720 8.19 10.80 11.67
C GLY A 720 8.14 11.50 10.30
N ALA A 721 9.27 12.07 9.88
CA ALA A 721 9.43 12.71 8.59
C ALA A 721 9.82 11.76 7.44
N THR A 722 9.90 10.45 7.70
CA THR A 722 10.26 9.42 6.69
C THR A 722 9.10 8.43 6.45
N ARG A 723 7.99 8.59 7.19
CA ARG A 723 6.76 7.74 7.06
C ARG A 723 5.94 8.09 5.85
#